data_b6d5fef00e03b2765319577893bf1f74
#
_entry.id   b6d5fef00e03b2765319577893bf1f74
#
_cell.length_a   1.000
_cell.length_b   1.000
_cell.length_c   1.000
_cell.angle_alpha   90.00
_cell.angle_beta   90.00
_cell.angle_gamma   90.00
#
_symmetry.space_group_name_H-M   'P 1'
#
loop_
_entity.id
_entity.type
_entity.pdbx_description
1 polymer ?
#
loop_
_entity_poly.entity_id
_entity_poly.type
_entity_poly.pdbx_seq_one_letter_code
_entity_poly.pdbx_strand_id
1 'polypeptide(L)'
;MNDKQLKLPVSQGVGFVAAAGQIIGKAVLVEDEGTYYAVNPNAILTINCTASCNADCFFCYNRQTFMRTGTYVSAEHPCLERAIRLARKAGIWRAGLSGGEPTLRPKELLPLAEKLKKGAFSQIRLHTNGLLLGKSVIYKGAEAPLYAHLRNAGITEISISVVDYRPERNMSVMGMDNIMKIRAVLPALLSSGIQVRFSCFLCPEGLHDADGAEEYLRWGLTQGVRQFIFRVPPKPENAGPALLETLMLRLQKRGCTLVYSHHKSDSVIYELESPDARISLSCADEEPDPDQKIRRLIYMPDNVLYTSWIDPASYLYDDDAERLVKNALTAPVLPSPASGVAGIDLHVHSLVSDGLLTPTEVLRRAADAGIRSLVFTEHNCLHSSPLLLRKEAEKLGLNLPLFGIEFSTVYVPKSRPRLKFHVLVYAERPEQLDFRSGLYDPNLPRNTHIRRLYTAARAAGAVTRPMEDIYAIHDPAAPSEKYMLTRAPLAREIAAACGCSEEEAREIWLPQIPDEERYRSYIDCRELIRLAHENGCAVILAHPGWIRAYKAEEFVDETALFLTITELARLGLDGIEVYHRLNSEDMRAKLLSLARTLELIVTGGSDFHGKPRCVFRENGTTEEQLERLLARIRYRGASK
;
A
#
# COMPACT_ATOMS: atom_id res chain seq x y z
N MET A 1 22.83 -19.55 26.53
CA MET A 1 21.41 -19.18 26.32
C MET A 1 21.43 -18.07 25.29
N ASN A 2 20.96 -18.34 24.07
CA ASN A 2 20.99 -17.37 22.98
C ASN A 2 19.92 -16.28 23.24
N ASP A 3 20.36 -15.02 23.32
CA ASP A 3 19.50 -13.84 23.38
C ASP A 3 18.72 -13.71 22.07
N LYS A 4 17.52 -14.28 22.05
CA LYS A 4 16.55 -14.03 20.98
C LYS A 4 15.91 -12.66 21.25
N GLN A 5 16.34 -11.64 20.51
CA GLN A 5 15.78 -10.29 20.58
C GLN A 5 14.33 -10.25 20.09
N LEU A 6 13.50 -9.57 20.85
CA LEU A 6 12.12 -9.25 20.51
C LEU A 6 12.10 -8.35 19.28
N LYS A 7 11.58 -8.84 18.15
CA LYS A 7 11.25 -7.99 16.99
C LYS A 7 9.75 -7.71 17.02
N LEU A 8 9.39 -6.54 17.57
CA LEU A 8 8.05 -6.01 17.37
C LEU A 8 7.94 -5.50 15.93
N PRO A 9 6.77 -5.50 15.28
CA PRO A 9 6.57 -4.77 14.04
C PRO A 9 6.62 -3.27 14.36
N VAL A 10 7.79 -2.65 14.20
CA VAL A 10 8.17 -1.39 14.84
C VAL A 10 8.26 -0.26 13.85
N SER A 11 7.65 0.84 14.26
CA SER A 11 8.25 2.15 14.13
C SER A 11 9.01 2.44 15.44
N GLN A 12 10.35 2.40 15.40
CA GLN A 12 11.33 2.88 16.40
C GLN A 12 11.44 2.19 17.78
N GLY A 13 12.53 1.45 17.94
CA GLY A 13 13.51 1.46 19.00
C GLY A 13 13.06 1.52 20.48
N VAL A 14 12.62 0.41 21.08
CA VAL A 14 12.99 0.02 22.44
C VAL A 14 13.07 -1.50 22.46
N GLY A 15 14.27 -2.05 22.66
CA GLY A 15 14.47 -3.49 22.79
C GLY A 15 13.98 -3.99 24.14
N PHE A 16 12.94 -4.81 24.16
CA PHE A 16 12.57 -5.62 25.31
C PHE A 16 12.94 -7.06 25.04
N VAL A 17 13.68 -7.68 25.95
CA VAL A 17 13.90 -9.12 25.99
C VAL A 17 12.84 -9.73 26.89
N ALA A 18 11.94 -10.53 26.33
CA ALA A 18 10.93 -11.24 27.09
C ALA A 18 10.83 -12.69 26.60
N ALA A 19 10.48 -13.62 27.49
CA ALA A 19 10.30 -15.02 27.15
C ALA A 19 8.95 -15.25 26.44
N ALA A 20 8.90 -16.20 25.48
CA ALA A 20 7.66 -16.60 24.82
C ALA A 20 6.60 -17.06 25.84
N GLY A 21 5.34 -16.66 25.62
CA GLY A 21 4.21 -16.94 26.51
C GLY A 21 4.03 -15.94 27.66
N GLN A 22 4.94 -14.97 27.80
CA GLN A 22 4.81 -13.93 28.82
C GLN A 22 3.71 -12.93 28.45
N ILE A 23 2.91 -12.55 29.44
CA ILE A 23 1.87 -11.50 29.28
C ILE A 23 2.53 -10.13 29.45
N ILE A 24 2.46 -9.30 28.42
CA ILE A 24 2.93 -7.93 28.44
C ILE A 24 1.68 -7.01 28.41
N GLY A 25 1.29 -6.51 29.57
CA GLY A 25 0.04 -5.79 29.72
C GLY A 25 -1.16 -6.70 29.40
N LYS A 26 -1.96 -6.36 28.34
CA LYS A 26 -3.09 -7.19 27.88
C LYS A 26 -2.76 -8.03 26.65
N ALA A 27 -1.50 -8.17 26.27
CA ALA A 27 -1.06 -8.95 25.11
C ALA A 27 -0.31 -10.22 25.54
N VAL A 28 -0.41 -11.25 24.72
CA VAL A 28 0.38 -12.48 24.83
C VAL A 28 1.54 -12.37 23.83
N LEU A 29 2.74 -12.65 24.30
CA LEU A 29 3.92 -12.72 23.46
C LEU A 29 3.97 -14.10 22.81
N VAL A 30 3.89 -14.13 21.48
CA VAL A 30 3.88 -15.38 20.69
C VAL A 30 5.14 -15.46 19.85
N GLU A 31 5.86 -16.55 19.95
CA GLU A 31 6.98 -16.87 19.06
C GLU A 31 6.47 -17.68 17.86
N ASP A 32 6.85 -17.24 16.65
CA ASP A 32 6.59 -17.95 15.39
C ASP A 32 7.82 -17.83 14.48
N GLU A 33 8.49 -18.95 14.21
CA GLU A 33 9.68 -19.04 13.36
C GLU A 33 10.80 -18.03 13.71
N GLY A 34 11.06 -17.89 15.01
CA GLY A 34 12.12 -17.00 15.53
C GLY A 34 11.69 -15.52 15.65
N THR A 35 10.48 -15.15 15.24
CA THR A 35 9.93 -13.81 15.41
C THR A 35 8.93 -13.80 16.55
N TYR A 36 8.94 -12.73 17.35
CA TYR A 36 8.03 -12.55 18.47
C TYR A 36 6.96 -11.48 18.15
N TYR A 37 5.70 -11.80 18.43
CA TYR A 37 4.54 -10.95 18.21
C TYR A 37 3.79 -10.71 19.51
N ALA A 38 3.50 -9.45 19.83
CA ALA A 38 2.62 -9.11 20.94
C ALA A 38 1.16 -9.08 20.43
N VAL A 39 0.39 -10.12 20.75
CA VAL A 39 -0.97 -10.32 20.24
C VAL A 39 -1.98 -10.16 21.35
N ASN A 40 -3.05 -9.39 21.12
CA ASN A 40 -4.17 -9.30 22.04
C ASN A 40 -4.98 -10.62 21.98
N PRO A 41 -5.17 -11.35 23.11
CA PRO A 41 -5.94 -12.61 23.11
C PRO A 41 -7.42 -12.40 22.76
N ASN A 42 -7.94 -11.18 22.87
CA ASN A 42 -9.28 -10.83 22.42
C ASN A 42 -9.35 -10.46 20.93
N ALA A 43 -8.24 -10.55 20.19
CA ALA A 43 -8.24 -10.42 18.75
C ALA A 43 -9.13 -11.48 18.07
N ILE A 44 -9.37 -11.30 16.79
CA ILE A 44 -10.09 -12.27 15.96
C ILE A 44 -9.20 -12.64 14.76
N LEU A 45 -9.14 -13.92 14.41
CA LEU A 45 -8.60 -14.34 13.13
C LEU A 45 -9.70 -14.23 12.08
N THR A 46 -9.58 -13.29 11.15
CA THR A 46 -10.53 -13.15 10.04
C THR A 46 -9.91 -13.65 8.75
N ILE A 47 -10.61 -14.51 8.03
CA ILE A 47 -10.24 -14.92 6.68
C ILE A 47 -11.09 -14.10 5.70
N ASN A 48 -10.43 -13.28 4.89
CA ASN A 48 -11.04 -12.62 3.75
C ASN A 48 -11.10 -13.63 2.59
N CYS A 49 -12.24 -14.31 2.45
CA CYS A 49 -12.37 -15.45 1.55
C CYS A 49 -12.13 -15.10 0.07
N THR A 50 -12.61 -13.94 -0.37
CA THR A 50 -12.54 -13.46 -1.76
C THR A 50 -12.94 -11.99 -1.84
N ALA A 51 -12.50 -11.29 -2.88
CA ALA A 51 -13.01 -9.95 -3.20
C ALA A 51 -14.32 -9.98 -4.02
N SER A 52 -14.68 -11.13 -4.63
CA SER A 52 -15.89 -11.26 -5.44
C SER A 52 -17.16 -11.12 -4.60
N CYS A 53 -18.12 -10.34 -5.08
CA CYS A 53 -19.43 -10.14 -4.44
C CYS A 53 -20.52 -10.03 -5.50
N ASN A 54 -21.73 -10.45 -5.14
CA ASN A 54 -22.94 -10.30 -5.93
C ASN A 54 -23.81 -9.10 -5.50
N ALA A 55 -23.32 -8.27 -4.56
CA ALA A 55 -23.91 -7.01 -4.14
C ALA A 55 -23.06 -5.83 -4.62
N ASP A 56 -23.67 -4.64 -4.71
CA ASP A 56 -23.02 -3.40 -5.15
C ASP A 56 -23.16 -2.27 -4.12
N CYS A 57 -22.92 -2.59 -2.85
CA CYS A 57 -23.03 -1.62 -1.75
C CYS A 57 -22.05 -0.46 -1.94
N PHE A 58 -22.52 0.79 -1.95
CA PHE A 58 -21.65 1.97 -2.11
C PHE A 58 -20.68 2.16 -0.92
N PHE A 59 -21.08 1.75 0.28
CA PHE A 59 -20.27 1.81 1.51
C PHE A 59 -19.34 0.60 1.69
N CYS A 60 -19.17 -0.26 0.67
CA CYS A 60 -18.50 -1.54 0.79
C CYS A 60 -17.05 -1.39 1.22
N TYR A 61 -16.75 -1.86 2.44
CA TYR A 61 -15.41 -1.83 3.00
C TYR A 61 -14.41 -2.67 2.18
N ASN A 62 -14.86 -3.78 1.61
CA ASN A 62 -14.02 -4.64 0.77
C ASN A 62 -13.53 -3.94 -0.51
N ARG A 63 -14.22 -2.89 -0.99
CA ARG A 63 -13.76 -2.04 -2.10
C ARG A 63 -12.63 -1.10 -1.70
N GLN A 64 -12.49 -0.81 -0.41
CA GLN A 64 -11.43 0.03 0.14
C GLN A 64 -10.16 -0.78 0.46
N THR A 65 -10.26 -2.12 0.48
CA THR A 65 -9.09 -2.97 0.68
C THR A 65 -8.18 -2.93 -0.55
N PHE A 66 -6.90 -3.15 -0.33
CA PHE A 66 -5.91 -3.25 -1.41
C PHE A 66 -6.05 -4.53 -2.23
N MET A 67 -6.74 -5.57 -1.69
CA MET A 67 -6.96 -6.85 -2.37
C MET A 67 -8.24 -6.83 -3.20
N ARG A 68 -8.09 -6.87 -4.52
CA ARG A 68 -9.20 -6.83 -5.48
C ARG A 68 -9.32 -8.09 -6.35
N THR A 69 -8.60 -9.16 -5.99
CA THR A 69 -8.65 -10.41 -6.76
C THR A 69 -9.91 -11.21 -6.46
N GLY A 70 -10.52 -11.76 -7.51
CA GLY A 70 -11.63 -12.72 -7.41
C GLY A 70 -11.22 -14.12 -6.97
N THR A 71 -9.93 -14.36 -6.71
CA THR A 71 -9.40 -15.61 -6.17
C THR A 71 -10.04 -15.92 -4.82
N TYR A 72 -10.32 -17.19 -4.57
CA TYR A 72 -10.85 -17.66 -3.29
C TYR A 72 -9.72 -18.32 -2.47
N VAL A 73 -9.70 -18.04 -1.17
CA VAL A 73 -8.72 -18.65 -0.24
C VAL A 73 -8.86 -20.16 -0.24
N SER A 74 -7.74 -20.88 -0.36
CA SER A 74 -7.70 -22.34 -0.24
C SER A 74 -7.55 -22.76 1.22
N ALA A 75 -8.40 -23.70 1.67
CA ALA A 75 -8.29 -24.29 2.99
C ALA A 75 -7.01 -25.13 3.20
N GLU A 76 -6.40 -25.58 2.11
CA GLU A 76 -5.23 -26.48 2.16
C GLU A 76 -3.90 -25.70 2.09
N HIS A 77 -3.95 -24.36 1.99
CA HIS A 77 -2.71 -23.59 1.86
C HIS A 77 -1.90 -23.58 3.17
N PRO A 78 -0.57 -23.86 3.14
CA PRO A 78 0.27 -23.94 4.34
C PRO A 78 0.28 -22.66 5.19
N CYS A 79 0.25 -21.48 4.55
CA CYS A 79 0.22 -20.19 5.25
C CYS A 79 -1.06 -20.01 6.08
N LEU A 80 -2.20 -20.57 5.67
CA LEU A 80 -3.42 -20.57 6.48
C LEU A 80 -3.24 -21.43 7.75
N GLU A 81 -2.57 -22.58 7.63
CA GLU A 81 -2.23 -23.41 8.79
C GLU A 81 -1.34 -22.66 9.79
N ARG A 82 -0.34 -21.95 9.26
CA ARG A 82 0.54 -21.08 10.07
C ARG A 82 -0.27 -19.97 10.77
N ALA A 83 -1.19 -19.30 10.06
CA ALA A 83 -2.05 -18.28 10.65
C ALA A 83 -2.92 -18.82 11.79
N ILE A 84 -3.48 -20.01 11.61
CA ILE A 84 -4.26 -20.71 12.64
C ILE A 84 -3.39 -21.05 13.85
N ARG A 85 -2.18 -21.61 13.65
CA ARG A 85 -1.25 -21.90 14.75
C ARG A 85 -0.87 -20.65 15.53
N LEU A 86 -0.54 -19.54 14.83
CA LEU A 86 -0.21 -18.26 15.47
C LEU A 86 -1.38 -17.74 16.31
N ALA A 87 -2.59 -17.73 15.76
CA ALA A 87 -3.79 -17.31 16.46
C ALA A 87 -4.05 -18.17 17.71
N ARG A 88 -3.88 -19.47 17.61
CA ARG A 88 -4.08 -20.40 18.74
C ARG A 88 -3.01 -20.24 19.83
N LYS A 89 -1.73 -20.08 19.46
CA LYS A 89 -0.66 -19.76 20.40
C LYS A 89 -0.93 -18.45 21.17
N ALA A 90 -1.57 -17.46 20.51
CA ALA A 90 -1.98 -16.21 21.13
C ALA A 90 -3.22 -16.32 22.02
N GLY A 91 -3.85 -17.49 22.13
CA GLY A 91 -5.08 -17.69 22.89
C GLY A 91 -6.34 -17.18 22.20
N ILE A 92 -6.27 -16.84 20.91
CA ILE A 92 -7.44 -16.40 20.13
C ILE A 92 -8.39 -17.58 19.97
N TRP A 93 -9.64 -17.39 20.39
CA TRP A 93 -10.70 -18.40 20.36
C TRP A 93 -11.82 -18.10 19.36
N ARG A 94 -11.73 -16.90 18.71
CA ARG A 94 -12.71 -16.41 17.75
C ARG A 94 -12.11 -16.36 16.36
N ALA A 95 -12.87 -16.85 15.35
CA ALA A 95 -12.53 -16.71 13.95
C ALA A 95 -13.72 -16.16 13.14
N GLY A 96 -13.42 -15.51 12.02
CA GLY A 96 -14.39 -14.96 11.10
C GLY A 96 -14.09 -15.33 9.66
N LEU A 97 -15.12 -15.61 8.89
CA LEU A 97 -15.12 -15.75 7.43
C LEU A 97 -15.82 -14.53 6.85
N SER A 98 -15.14 -13.76 6.03
CA SER A 98 -15.61 -12.48 5.48
C SER A 98 -15.07 -12.29 4.06
N GLY A 99 -15.17 -11.07 3.52
CA GLY A 99 -14.68 -10.71 2.20
C GLY A 99 -15.75 -10.02 1.36
N GLY A 100 -15.77 -10.30 0.06
CA GLY A 100 -16.91 -9.93 -0.79
C GLY A 100 -18.17 -10.67 -0.35
N GLU A 101 -18.52 -11.76 -1.03
CA GLU A 101 -19.59 -12.65 -0.55
C GLU A 101 -19.08 -14.11 -0.47
N PRO A 102 -18.76 -14.59 0.73
CA PRO A 102 -18.19 -15.94 0.90
C PRO A 102 -19.11 -17.06 0.40
N THR A 103 -20.43 -16.88 0.45
CA THR A 103 -21.40 -17.91 0.07
C THR A 103 -21.53 -18.14 -1.44
N LEU A 104 -20.85 -17.33 -2.28
CA LEU A 104 -20.82 -17.54 -3.73
C LEU A 104 -20.18 -18.88 -4.12
N ARG A 105 -19.22 -19.35 -3.32
CA ARG A 105 -18.49 -20.60 -3.57
C ARG A 105 -18.55 -21.54 -2.35
N PRO A 106 -19.67 -22.24 -2.17
CA PRO A 106 -19.84 -23.14 -1.01
C PRO A 106 -18.80 -24.25 -0.92
N LYS A 107 -18.29 -24.74 -2.07
CA LYS A 107 -17.28 -25.81 -2.12
C LYS A 107 -15.92 -25.38 -1.55
N GLU A 108 -15.62 -24.10 -1.61
CA GLU A 108 -14.41 -23.50 -1.04
C GLU A 108 -14.66 -23.00 0.40
N LEU A 109 -15.85 -22.46 0.69
CA LEU A 109 -16.21 -21.93 2.00
C LEU A 109 -16.29 -23.02 3.08
N LEU A 110 -16.95 -24.15 2.78
CA LEU A 110 -17.17 -25.21 3.76
C LEU A 110 -15.87 -25.85 4.28
N PRO A 111 -14.86 -26.15 3.43
CA PRO A 111 -13.56 -26.60 3.90
C PRO A 111 -12.85 -25.60 4.83
N LEU A 112 -12.97 -24.27 4.56
CA LEU A 112 -12.42 -23.24 5.45
C LEU A 112 -13.07 -23.27 6.83
N ALA A 113 -14.40 -23.38 6.89
CA ALA A 113 -15.13 -23.50 8.15
C ALA A 113 -14.72 -24.76 8.93
N GLU A 114 -14.62 -25.91 8.24
CA GLU A 114 -14.13 -27.17 8.84
C GLU A 114 -12.68 -27.05 9.36
N LYS A 115 -11.83 -26.37 8.63
CA LYS A 115 -10.44 -26.12 9.05
C LYS A 115 -10.37 -25.28 10.33
N LEU A 116 -11.17 -24.23 10.42
CA LEU A 116 -11.28 -23.42 11.64
C LEU A 116 -11.84 -24.23 12.83
N LYS A 117 -12.84 -25.10 12.59
CA LYS A 117 -13.35 -26.02 13.60
C LYS A 117 -12.27 -26.98 14.10
N LYS A 118 -11.49 -27.59 13.20
CA LYS A 118 -10.33 -28.41 13.54
C LYS A 118 -9.25 -27.62 14.30
N GLY A 119 -9.08 -26.35 13.96
CA GLY A 119 -8.21 -25.42 14.67
C GLY A 119 -8.71 -25.03 16.07
N ALA A 120 -9.79 -25.64 16.58
CA ALA A 120 -10.38 -25.45 17.91
C ALA A 120 -10.80 -24.01 18.23
N PHE A 121 -11.30 -23.28 17.21
CA PHE A 121 -12.00 -22.02 17.44
C PHE A 121 -13.42 -22.34 17.96
N SER A 122 -13.76 -21.79 19.12
CA SER A 122 -15.07 -22.02 19.75
C SER A 122 -16.17 -21.09 19.21
N GLN A 123 -15.81 -19.98 18.61
CA GLN A 123 -16.72 -19.10 17.89
C GLN A 123 -16.22 -18.91 16.46
N ILE A 124 -16.99 -19.37 15.48
CA ILE A 124 -16.69 -19.19 14.05
C ILE A 124 -17.87 -18.43 13.43
N ARG A 125 -17.59 -17.20 13.00
CA ARG A 125 -18.57 -16.28 12.46
C ARG A 125 -18.46 -16.20 10.94
N LEU A 126 -19.60 -16.26 10.25
CA LEU A 126 -19.70 -15.96 8.83
C LEU A 126 -20.34 -14.58 8.64
N HIS A 127 -19.71 -13.70 7.87
CA HIS A 127 -20.30 -12.46 7.37
C HIS A 127 -20.82 -12.68 5.96
N THR A 128 -22.09 -12.36 5.71
CA THR A 128 -22.75 -12.59 4.41
C THR A 128 -23.89 -11.60 4.17
N ASN A 129 -24.23 -11.38 2.91
CA ASN A 129 -25.46 -10.67 2.55
C ASN A 129 -26.72 -11.55 2.71
N GLY A 130 -26.55 -12.84 2.98
CA GLY A 130 -27.64 -13.77 3.31
C GLY A 130 -28.41 -14.34 2.13
N LEU A 131 -28.20 -13.86 0.90
CA LEU A 131 -28.99 -14.22 -0.28
C LEU A 131 -28.99 -15.73 -0.57
N LEU A 132 -27.88 -16.40 -0.35
CA LEU A 132 -27.65 -17.79 -0.73
C LEU A 132 -27.80 -18.80 0.43
N LEU A 133 -28.11 -18.36 1.65
CA LEU A 133 -28.19 -19.25 2.82
C LEU A 133 -29.20 -20.40 2.68
N GLY A 134 -30.33 -20.17 2.02
CA GLY A 134 -31.36 -21.18 1.77
C GLY A 134 -31.15 -22.01 0.50
N LYS A 135 -30.10 -21.71 -0.30
CA LYS A 135 -29.85 -22.44 -1.54
C LYS A 135 -29.47 -23.90 -1.25
N SER A 136 -30.08 -24.86 -1.95
CA SER A 136 -29.65 -26.26 -1.90
C SER A 136 -28.24 -26.43 -2.49
N VAL A 137 -27.39 -27.14 -1.78
CA VAL A 137 -25.99 -27.41 -2.14
C VAL A 137 -25.70 -28.89 -1.90
N ILE A 138 -24.99 -29.51 -2.84
CA ILE A 138 -24.44 -30.86 -2.65
C ILE A 138 -23.01 -30.72 -2.13
N TYR A 139 -22.78 -31.22 -0.93
CA TYR A 139 -21.44 -31.24 -0.30
C TYR A 139 -21.18 -32.59 0.39
N LYS A 140 -20.06 -33.24 0.06
CA LYS A 140 -19.68 -34.58 0.55
C LYS A 140 -20.80 -35.64 0.37
N GLY A 141 -21.49 -35.57 -0.79
CA GLY A 141 -22.57 -36.50 -1.15
C GLY A 141 -23.93 -36.21 -0.51
N ALA A 142 -24.05 -35.24 0.38
CA ALA A 142 -25.32 -34.86 0.98
C ALA A 142 -25.87 -33.58 0.32
N GLU A 143 -27.15 -33.60 -0.05
CA GLU A 143 -27.87 -32.43 -0.54
C GLU A 143 -28.63 -31.79 0.62
N ALA A 144 -28.41 -30.53 0.89
CA ALA A 144 -29.07 -29.76 1.94
C ALA A 144 -28.98 -28.24 1.67
N PRO A 145 -29.80 -27.41 2.33
CA PRO A 145 -29.61 -25.97 2.32
C PRO A 145 -28.22 -25.56 2.85
N LEU A 146 -27.65 -24.52 2.27
CA LEU A 146 -26.28 -24.08 2.62
C LEU A 146 -26.10 -23.83 4.13
N TYR A 147 -27.10 -23.24 4.81
CA TYR A 147 -27.03 -23.01 6.26
C TYR A 147 -26.83 -24.30 7.08
N ALA A 148 -27.41 -25.41 6.63
CA ALA A 148 -27.25 -26.69 7.32
C ALA A 148 -25.81 -27.24 7.17
N HIS A 149 -25.23 -27.13 5.98
CA HIS A 149 -23.83 -27.46 5.76
C HIS A 149 -22.90 -26.57 6.55
N LEU A 150 -23.17 -25.26 6.62
CA LEU A 150 -22.40 -24.31 7.41
C LEU A 150 -22.39 -24.67 8.91
N ARG A 151 -23.54 -25.03 9.47
CA ARG A 151 -23.63 -25.54 10.84
C ARG A 151 -22.76 -26.77 11.06
N ASN A 152 -22.88 -27.76 10.19
CA ASN A 152 -22.10 -29.01 10.28
C ASN A 152 -20.60 -28.75 10.14
N ALA A 153 -20.21 -27.80 9.29
CA ALA A 153 -18.83 -27.35 9.11
C ALA A 153 -18.27 -26.58 10.31
N GLY A 154 -19.12 -26.18 11.28
CA GLY A 154 -18.70 -25.55 12.52
C GLY A 154 -19.00 -24.05 12.65
N ILE A 155 -19.76 -23.47 11.74
CA ILE A 155 -20.23 -22.09 11.89
C ILE A 155 -21.16 -22.00 13.11
N THR A 156 -20.82 -21.14 14.05
CA THR A 156 -21.58 -20.91 15.28
C THR A 156 -22.43 -19.65 15.20
N GLU A 157 -22.04 -18.69 14.38
CA GLU A 157 -22.71 -17.39 14.23
C GLU A 157 -22.73 -16.96 12.76
N ILE A 158 -23.86 -16.43 12.30
CA ILE A 158 -23.99 -15.79 10.99
C ILE A 158 -24.39 -14.33 11.19
N SER A 159 -23.54 -13.42 10.70
CA SER A 159 -23.78 -11.98 10.66
C SER A 159 -24.31 -11.61 9.27
N ILE A 160 -25.58 -11.29 9.19
CA ILE A 160 -26.26 -10.97 7.92
C ILE A 160 -26.30 -9.46 7.74
N SER A 161 -25.83 -8.98 6.59
CA SER A 161 -25.88 -7.56 6.24
C SER A 161 -27.29 -7.20 5.77
N VAL A 162 -27.96 -6.35 6.55
CA VAL A 162 -29.25 -5.73 6.23
C VAL A 162 -29.15 -4.28 6.66
N VAL A 163 -29.17 -3.34 5.71
CA VAL A 163 -28.94 -1.92 6.00
C VAL A 163 -30.23 -1.12 6.19
N ASP A 164 -31.35 -1.63 5.71
CA ASP A 164 -32.67 -1.09 5.96
C ASP A 164 -33.67 -2.23 6.04
N TYR A 165 -34.68 -2.13 6.89
CA TYR A 165 -35.72 -3.16 7.03
C TYR A 165 -36.78 -3.09 5.92
N ARG A 166 -36.79 -1.99 5.14
CA ARG A 166 -37.69 -1.79 3.98
C ARG A 166 -36.98 -2.33 2.72
N PRO A 167 -37.59 -3.28 2.00
CA PRO A 167 -36.95 -3.96 0.88
C PRO A 167 -36.44 -3.02 -0.20
N GLU A 168 -37.22 -2.00 -0.59
CA GLU A 168 -36.89 -1.07 -1.66
C GLU A 168 -35.64 -0.20 -1.27
N ARG A 169 -35.60 0.26 -0.02
CA ARG A 169 -34.44 1.03 0.49
C ARG A 169 -33.21 0.15 0.65
N ASN A 170 -33.39 -1.04 1.19
CA ASN A 170 -32.27 -1.97 1.32
C ASN A 170 -31.68 -2.32 -0.06
N MET A 171 -32.55 -2.52 -1.06
CA MET A 171 -32.15 -2.77 -2.44
C MET A 171 -31.39 -1.56 -3.04
N SER A 172 -31.84 -0.33 -2.83
CA SER A 172 -31.19 0.86 -3.35
C SER A 172 -29.78 1.06 -2.75
N VAL A 173 -29.55 0.67 -1.49
CA VAL A 173 -28.27 0.82 -0.79
C VAL A 173 -27.31 -0.33 -1.08
N MET A 174 -27.82 -1.56 -1.15
CA MET A 174 -26.99 -2.77 -1.33
C MET A 174 -26.86 -3.22 -2.78
N GLY A 175 -27.63 -2.65 -3.70
CA GLY A 175 -27.71 -3.10 -5.11
C GLY A 175 -28.34 -4.48 -5.27
N MET A 176 -29.09 -4.97 -4.25
CA MET A 176 -29.70 -6.30 -4.28
C MET A 176 -30.89 -6.41 -3.31
N ASP A 177 -31.91 -7.18 -3.68
CA ASP A 177 -32.99 -7.58 -2.76
C ASP A 177 -32.65 -8.90 -2.08
N ASN A 178 -32.24 -8.83 -0.82
CA ASN A 178 -31.95 -9.99 0.01
C ASN A 178 -33.00 -10.20 1.12
N ILE A 179 -33.85 -9.21 1.44
CA ILE A 179 -34.74 -9.25 2.59
C ILE A 179 -35.76 -10.39 2.48
N MET A 180 -36.39 -10.56 1.32
CA MET A 180 -37.37 -11.61 1.12
C MET A 180 -36.76 -13.02 1.24
N LYS A 181 -35.53 -13.19 0.72
CA LYS A 181 -34.78 -14.46 0.85
C LYS A 181 -34.36 -14.72 2.30
N ILE A 182 -33.93 -13.69 3.01
CA ILE A 182 -33.59 -13.78 4.44
C ILE A 182 -34.82 -14.16 5.24
N ARG A 183 -35.96 -13.49 5.06
CA ARG A 183 -37.21 -13.82 5.76
C ARG A 183 -37.66 -15.26 5.54
N ALA A 184 -37.51 -15.80 4.34
CA ALA A 184 -37.86 -17.17 4.01
C ALA A 184 -37.01 -18.23 4.72
N VAL A 185 -35.70 -17.96 4.90
CA VAL A 185 -34.75 -18.91 5.50
C VAL A 185 -34.61 -18.74 7.02
N LEU A 186 -34.90 -17.55 7.54
CA LEU A 186 -34.59 -17.15 8.92
C LEU A 186 -35.21 -18.07 9.99
N PRO A 187 -36.49 -18.53 9.92
CA PRO A 187 -37.05 -19.43 10.92
C PRO A 187 -36.24 -20.74 11.02
N ALA A 188 -35.92 -21.35 9.89
CA ALA A 188 -35.14 -22.59 9.83
C ALA A 188 -33.68 -22.36 10.31
N LEU A 189 -33.08 -21.22 9.97
CA LEU A 189 -31.74 -20.83 10.40
C LEU A 189 -31.71 -20.66 11.93
N LEU A 190 -32.63 -19.93 12.52
CA LEU A 190 -32.74 -19.75 13.98
C LEU A 190 -32.95 -21.08 14.70
N SER A 191 -33.79 -21.97 14.16
CA SER A 191 -34.05 -23.31 14.72
C SER A 191 -32.83 -24.24 14.57
N SER A 192 -31.88 -23.93 13.70
CA SER A 192 -30.68 -24.75 13.50
C SER A 192 -29.70 -24.70 14.67
N GLY A 193 -29.84 -23.74 15.59
CA GLY A 193 -28.90 -23.49 16.67
C GLY A 193 -27.70 -22.58 16.29
N ILE A 194 -27.68 -22.04 15.07
CA ILE A 194 -26.72 -21.00 14.69
C ILE A 194 -27.23 -19.67 15.25
N GLN A 195 -26.34 -18.92 15.90
CA GLN A 195 -26.66 -17.56 16.33
C GLN A 195 -26.75 -16.64 15.11
N VAL A 196 -27.82 -15.87 15.01
CA VAL A 196 -28.02 -14.92 13.91
C VAL A 196 -27.90 -13.50 14.43
N ARG A 197 -27.08 -12.71 13.75
CA ARG A 197 -26.92 -11.29 14.00
C ARG A 197 -27.24 -10.47 12.76
N PHE A 198 -28.01 -9.40 12.91
CA PHE A 198 -28.17 -8.41 11.86
C PHE A 198 -27.09 -7.32 11.98
N SER A 199 -26.48 -7.01 10.86
CA SER A 199 -25.46 -5.97 10.72
C SER A 199 -26.02 -4.85 9.84
N CYS A 200 -26.22 -3.69 10.46
CA CYS A 200 -26.70 -2.48 9.82
C CYS A 200 -25.57 -1.45 9.72
N PHE A 201 -25.40 -0.88 8.53
CA PHE A 201 -24.52 0.26 8.31
C PHE A 201 -25.38 1.51 8.25
N LEU A 202 -25.20 2.43 9.21
CA LEU A 202 -25.93 3.69 9.26
C LEU A 202 -25.32 4.67 8.27
N CYS A 203 -26.11 5.15 7.33
CA CYS A 203 -25.64 6.02 6.25
C CYS A 203 -26.79 6.91 5.74
N PRO A 204 -26.50 8.07 5.12
CA PRO A 204 -27.51 9.00 4.64
C PRO A 204 -28.54 8.38 3.66
N GLU A 205 -28.09 7.46 2.83
CA GLU A 205 -28.92 6.80 1.81
C GLU A 205 -29.84 5.72 2.38
N GLY A 206 -29.49 5.18 3.57
CA GLY A 206 -30.25 4.17 4.31
C GLY A 206 -30.82 4.70 5.62
N LEU A 207 -30.58 3.95 6.69
CA LEU A 207 -30.87 4.41 8.04
C LEU A 207 -29.77 5.38 8.51
N HIS A 208 -30.14 6.58 8.91
CA HIS A 208 -29.19 7.66 9.23
C HIS A 208 -29.47 8.35 10.55
N ASP A 209 -30.53 7.95 11.26
CA ASP A 209 -30.93 8.55 12.54
C ASP A 209 -31.30 7.49 13.60
N ALA A 210 -31.49 7.94 14.83
CA ALA A 210 -31.79 7.07 15.94
C ALA A 210 -33.22 6.49 15.88
N ASP A 211 -34.17 7.20 15.25
CA ASP A 211 -35.54 6.71 15.12
C ASP A 211 -35.61 5.53 14.17
N GLY A 212 -34.97 5.65 13.00
CA GLY A 212 -34.85 4.55 12.04
C GLY A 212 -34.09 3.35 12.60
N ALA A 213 -33.03 3.58 13.38
CA ALA A 213 -32.29 2.51 14.04
C ALA A 213 -33.14 1.75 15.08
N GLU A 214 -33.98 2.46 15.83
CA GLU A 214 -34.92 1.83 16.76
C GLU A 214 -36.03 1.06 16.06
N GLU A 215 -36.55 1.57 14.94
CA GLU A 215 -37.52 0.83 14.11
C GLU A 215 -36.93 -0.44 13.50
N TYR A 216 -35.71 -0.35 13.03
CA TYR A 216 -34.96 -1.51 12.54
C TYR A 216 -34.79 -2.57 13.64
N LEU A 217 -34.43 -2.13 14.85
CA LEU A 217 -34.29 -3.03 15.99
C LEU A 217 -35.61 -3.74 16.31
N ARG A 218 -36.75 -2.98 16.38
CA ARG A 218 -38.08 -3.54 16.59
C ARG A 218 -38.44 -4.55 15.51
N TRP A 219 -38.24 -4.21 14.26
CA TRP A 219 -38.46 -5.11 13.15
C TRP A 219 -37.64 -6.40 13.30
N GLY A 220 -36.31 -6.30 13.55
CA GLY A 220 -35.47 -7.47 13.69
C GLY A 220 -35.89 -8.38 14.85
N LEU A 221 -36.34 -7.81 15.97
CA LEU A 221 -36.89 -8.56 17.10
C LEU A 221 -38.16 -9.33 16.72
N THR A 222 -39.07 -8.75 15.90
CA THR A 222 -40.25 -9.47 15.40
C THR A 222 -39.90 -10.61 14.46
N GLN A 223 -38.71 -10.56 13.81
CA GLN A 223 -38.18 -11.66 13.02
C GLN A 223 -37.49 -12.75 13.87
N GLY A 224 -37.41 -12.58 15.19
CA GLY A 224 -36.77 -13.52 16.10
C GLY A 224 -35.25 -13.32 16.25
N VAL A 225 -34.67 -12.30 15.62
CA VAL A 225 -33.26 -11.97 15.77
C VAL A 225 -33.02 -11.28 17.11
N ARG A 226 -31.96 -11.67 17.82
CA ARG A 226 -31.63 -11.18 19.17
C ARG A 226 -30.27 -10.48 19.25
N GLN A 227 -29.51 -10.44 18.14
CA GLN A 227 -28.22 -9.78 18.08
C GLN A 227 -28.19 -8.76 16.94
N PHE A 228 -27.70 -7.56 17.25
CA PHE A 228 -27.65 -6.45 16.32
C PHE A 228 -26.31 -5.74 16.42
N ILE A 229 -25.80 -5.29 15.29
CA ILE A 229 -24.67 -4.38 15.23
C ILE A 229 -24.99 -3.21 14.30
N PHE A 230 -24.87 -1.99 14.83
CA PHE A 230 -24.95 -0.76 14.05
C PHE A 230 -23.54 -0.19 13.90
N ARG A 231 -23.18 0.13 12.67
CA ARG A 231 -21.88 0.72 12.33
C ARG A 231 -22.06 2.03 11.62
N VAL A 232 -21.17 2.98 11.90
CA VAL A 232 -21.02 4.23 11.14
C VAL A 232 -19.60 4.33 10.61
N PRO A 233 -19.38 4.98 9.46
CA PRO A 233 -18.04 5.20 8.95
C PRO A 233 -17.28 6.19 9.84
N PRO A 234 -15.98 6.02 10.04
CA PRO A 234 -15.14 6.92 10.81
C PRO A 234 -14.72 8.13 9.97
N LYS A 235 -15.67 8.97 9.49
CA LYS A 235 -15.34 10.20 8.76
C LYS A 235 -15.78 11.44 9.55
N PRO A 236 -14.93 12.50 9.58
CA PRO A 236 -15.21 13.73 10.35
C PRO A 236 -16.50 14.46 9.94
N GLU A 237 -16.90 14.31 8.67
CA GLU A 237 -18.07 14.97 8.08
C GLU A 237 -19.40 14.32 8.49
N ASN A 238 -19.36 13.11 9.06
CA ASN A 238 -20.55 12.40 9.50
C ASN A 238 -20.64 12.50 11.02
N ALA A 239 -21.77 12.97 11.53
CA ALA A 239 -22.08 13.00 12.96
C ALA A 239 -22.17 11.59 13.61
N GLY A 240 -21.37 10.64 13.14
CA GLY A 240 -21.41 9.23 13.46
C GLY A 240 -21.25 8.92 14.94
N PRO A 241 -20.20 9.39 15.63
CA PRO A 241 -20.05 9.20 17.07
C PRO A 241 -21.21 9.77 17.87
N ALA A 242 -21.68 10.98 17.54
CA ALA A 242 -22.81 11.64 18.20
C ALA A 242 -24.14 10.89 17.96
N LEU A 243 -24.33 10.31 16.77
CA LEU A 243 -25.48 9.47 16.48
C LEU A 243 -25.46 8.19 17.32
N LEU A 244 -24.32 7.52 17.44
CA LEU A 244 -24.18 6.32 18.28
C LEU A 244 -24.40 6.61 19.76
N GLU A 245 -23.90 7.73 20.25
CA GLU A 245 -24.14 8.17 21.64
C GLU A 245 -25.64 8.46 21.87
N THR A 246 -26.29 9.17 20.94
CA THR A 246 -27.72 9.42 21.00
C THR A 246 -28.52 8.13 21.03
N LEU A 247 -28.18 7.17 20.19
CA LEU A 247 -28.82 5.87 20.13
C LEU A 247 -28.57 5.07 21.42
N MET A 248 -27.35 5.07 21.92
CA MET A 248 -27.01 4.43 23.20
C MET A 248 -27.86 4.97 24.35
N LEU A 249 -27.95 6.30 24.51
CA LEU A 249 -28.75 6.94 25.54
C LEU A 249 -30.25 6.62 25.43
N ARG A 250 -30.79 6.57 24.23
CA ARG A 250 -32.19 6.16 23.98
C ARG A 250 -32.44 4.71 24.36
N LEU A 251 -31.53 3.81 23.99
CA LEU A 251 -31.65 2.37 24.34
C LEU A 251 -31.56 2.16 25.86
N GLN A 252 -30.72 2.92 26.56
CA GLN A 252 -30.69 2.89 28.05
C GLN A 252 -32.03 3.35 28.66
N LYS A 253 -32.62 4.43 28.14
CA LYS A 253 -33.96 4.88 28.58
C LYS A 253 -35.05 3.85 28.35
N ARG A 254 -34.86 2.92 27.40
CA ARG A 254 -35.76 1.79 27.10
C ARG A 254 -35.41 0.51 27.89
N GLY A 255 -34.51 0.59 28.84
CA GLY A 255 -34.16 -0.51 29.74
C GLY A 255 -32.99 -1.39 29.28
N CYS A 256 -32.24 -0.97 28.27
CA CYS A 256 -30.99 -1.64 27.95
C CYS A 256 -29.89 -1.24 28.95
N THR A 257 -29.09 -2.21 29.38
CA THR A 257 -27.92 -1.99 30.22
C THR A 257 -26.68 -1.82 29.36
N LEU A 258 -25.92 -0.75 29.60
CA LEU A 258 -24.60 -0.59 28.97
C LEU A 258 -23.61 -1.49 29.70
N VAL A 259 -23.09 -2.50 29.02
CA VAL A 259 -22.14 -3.49 29.59
C VAL A 259 -20.68 -3.19 29.26
N TYR A 260 -20.45 -2.43 28.18
CA TYR A 260 -19.11 -2.01 27.78
C TYR A 260 -19.17 -0.69 27.01
N SER A 261 -18.19 0.17 27.26
CA SER A 261 -17.95 1.37 26.47
C SER A 261 -16.46 1.59 26.24
N HIS A 262 -16.13 2.06 25.04
CA HIS A 262 -14.79 2.46 24.66
C HIS A 262 -14.85 3.75 23.88
N HIS A 263 -14.07 4.74 24.30
CA HIS A 263 -13.92 6.01 23.62
C HIS A 263 -12.44 6.29 23.40
N LYS A 264 -12.08 6.51 22.15
CA LYS A 264 -10.85 7.20 21.73
C LYS A 264 -11.26 8.29 20.76
N SER A 265 -10.36 9.20 20.41
CA SER A 265 -10.64 10.38 19.59
C SER A 265 -11.56 10.12 18.39
N ASP A 266 -11.41 8.99 17.71
CA ASP A 266 -12.13 8.65 16.48
C ASP A 266 -12.78 7.25 16.50
N SER A 267 -12.73 6.56 17.64
CA SER A 267 -13.30 5.21 17.80
C SER A 267 -14.21 5.15 19.01
N VAL A 268 -15.48 4.83 18.77
CA VAL A 268 -16.49 4.67 19.80
C VAL A 268 -17.14 3.30 19.67
N ILE A 269 -17.20 2.56 20.76
CA ILE A 269 -17.88 1.27 20.83
C ILE A 269 -18.76 1.27 22.10
N TYR A 270 -20.03 0.92 21.92
CA TYR A 270 -20.95 0.64 23.02
C TYR A 270 -21.54 -0.76 22.85
N GLU A 271 -21.50 -1.55 23.90
CA GLU A 271 -22.20 -2.82 23.98
C GLU A 271 -23.33 -2.71 24.99
N LEU A 272 -24.57 -2.98 24.55
CA LEU A 272 -25.77 -2.92 25.37
C LEU A 272 -26.45 -4.28 25.36
N GLU A 273 -27.03 -4.61 26.52
CA GLU A 273 -27.84 -5.83 26.70
C GLU A 273 -29.22 -5.50 27.27
N SER A 274 -30.21 -6.24 26.80
CA SER A 274 -31.55 -6.34 27.40
C SER A 274 -31.93 -7.81 27.51
N PRO A 275 -33.03 -8.17 28.19
CA PRO A 275 -33.52 -9.55 28.22
C PRO A 275 -33.75 -10.14 26.82
N ASP A 276 -34.06 -9.27 25.86
CA ASP A 276 -34.45 -9.67 24.51
C ASP A 276 -33.38 -9.44 23.44
N ALA A 277 -32.34 -8.65 23.72
CA ALA A 277 -31.37 -8.29 22.69
C ALA A 277 -29.98 -7.99 23.23
N ARG A 278 -28.96 -8.25 22.39
CA ARG A 278 -27.60 -7.72 22.49
C ARG A 278 -27.35 -6.77 21.32
N ILE A 279 -26.90 -5.57 21.62
CA ILE A 279 -26.76 -4.49 20.66
C ILE A 279 -25.36 -3.94 20.75
N SER A 280 -24.64 -3.96 19.62
CA SER A 280 -23.32 -3.37 19.46
C SER A 280 -23.45 -2.11 18.61
N LEU A 281 -22.93 -0.99 19.09
CA LEU A 281 -22.84 0.28 18.36
C LEU A 281 -21.36 0.57 18.13
N SER A 282 -20.94 0.75 16.89
CA SER A 282 -19.52 0.87 16.59
C SER A 282 -19.25 1.92 15.53
N CYS A 283 -18.37 2.87 15.88
CA CYS A 283 -17.60 3.68 14.97
C CYS A 283 -16.13 3.35 15.28
N ALA A 284 -15.46 2.64 14.41
CA ALA A 284 -14.10 2.23 14.65
C ALA A 284 -13.21 2.69 13.49
N ASP A 285 -12.20 3.48 13.80
CA ASP A 285 -11.11 3.77 12.90
C ASP A 285 -10.02 2.70 13.01
N GLU A 286 -9.24 2.55 11.96
CA GLU A 286 -8.09 1.63 11.88
C GLU A 286 -6.79 2.25 12.40
N GLU A 287 -6.84 3.14 13.38
CA GLU A 287 -5.61 3.67 13.96
C GLU A 287 -4.69 2.56 14.47
N PRO A 288 -3.37 2.65 14.18
CA PRO A 288 -2.39 1.77 14.79
C PRO A 288 -2.47 1.83 16.30
N ASP A 289 -2.40 0.67 16.98
CA ASP A 289 -2.32 0.64 18.43
C ASP A 289 -1.04 1.38 18.89
N PRO A 290 -1.13 2.45 19.67
CA PRO A 290 0.05 3.14 20.20
C PRO A 290 0.97 2.20 20.99
N ASP A 291 0.42 1.14 21.57
CA ASP A 291 1.16 0.09 22.27
C ASP A 291 1.68 -1.00 21.31
N GLN A 292 1.52 -0.85 19.99
CA GLN A 292 1.96 -1.77 18.95
C GLN A 292 1.46 -3.23 19.11
N LYS A 293 0.33 -3.43 19.76
CA LYS A 293 -0.26 -4.76 19.96
C LYS A 293 -1.11 -5.15 18.76
N ILE A 294 -0.94 -6.37 18.29
CA ILE A 294 -1.77 -6.93 17.22
C ILE A 294 -3.18 -7.16 17.77
N ARG A 295 -4.15 -6.42 17.24
CA ARG A 295 -5.58 -6.52 17.62
C ARG A 295 -6.41 -7.32 16.63
N ARG A 296 -5.88 -7.55 15.43
CA ARG A 296 -6.55 -8.27 14.34
C ARG A 296 -5.54 -9.10 13.60
N LEU A 297 -5.97 -10.27 13.20
CA LEU A 297 -5.25 -11.13 12.26
C LEU A 297 -6.15 -11.33 11.05
N ILE A 298 -5.71 -10.93 9.87
CA ILE A 298 -6.51 -10.92 8.65
C ILE A 298 -5.76 -11.72 7.59
N TYR A 299 -6.27 -12.90 7.28
CA TYR A 299 -5.73 -13.74 6.22
C TYR A 299 -6.41 -13.40 4.89
N MET A 300 -5.64 -13.02 3.88
CA MET A 300 -6.13 -12.50 2.61
C MET A 300 -6.00 -13.53 1.47
N PRO A 301 -6.68 -13.32 0.31
CA PRO A 301 -6.61 -14.22 -0.84
C PRO A 301 -5.23 -14.39 -1.49
N ASP A 302 -4.27 -13.55 -1.18
CA ASP A 302 -2.86 -13.68 -1.57
C ASP A 302 -2.06 -14.63 -0.67
N ASN A 303 -2.74 -15.31 0.27
CA ASN A 303 -2.17 -16.23 1.25
C ASN A 303 -1.23 -15.56 2.27
N VAL A 304 -1.41 -14.29 2.53
CA VAL A 304 -0.63 -13.51 3.49
C VAL A 304 -1.48 -13.14 4.71
N LEU A 305 -0.86 -13.08 5.87
CA LEU A 305 -1.48 -12.67 7.13
C LEU A 305 -1.17 -11.21 7.42
N TYR A 306 -2.20 -10.38 7.53
CA TYR A 306 -2.13 -8.94 7.79
C TYR A 306 -2.70 -8.56 9.15
N THR A 307 -2.43 -7.34 9.61
CA THR A 307 -3.01 -6.74 10.83
C THR A 307 -3.96 -5.58 10.52
N SER A 308 -4.01 -5.11 9.27
CA SER A 308 -4.93 -4.08 8.76
C SER A 308 -5.62 -4.52 7.47
N TRP A 309 -6.83 -4.02 7.24
CA TRP A 309 -7.59 -4.22 6.01
C TRP A 309 -7.15 -3.35 4.84
N ILE A 310 -6.59 -2.18 5.15
CA ILE A 310 -6.29 -1.12 4.18
C ILE A 310 -4.81 -0.84 4.03
N ASP A 311 -3.97 -1.31 4.95
CA ASP A 311 -2.52 -1.15 4.88
C ASP A 311 -1.84 -2.43 4.38
N PRO A 312 -1.40 -2.48 3.12
CA PRO A 312 -0.71 -3.64 2.57
C PRO A 312 0.67 -3.88 3.21
N ALA A 313 1.23 -2.89 3.91
CA ALA A 313 2.48 -3.06 4.66
C ALA A 313 2.28 -3.71 6.03
N SER A 314 1.04 -3.95 6.45
CA SER A 314 0.72 -4.53 7.76
C SER A 314 0.83 -6.05 7.84
N TYR A 315 1.42 -6.73 6.83
CA TYR A 315 1.56 -8.19 6.84
C TYR A 315 2.51 -8.67 7.95
N LEU A 316 2.27 -9.85 8.51
CA LEU A 316 3.11 -10.45 9.55
C LEU A 316 4.20 -11.36 8.99
N TYR A 317 3.89 -12.14 7.99
CA TYR A 317 4.83 -12.99 7.28
C TYR A 317 4.33 -13.28 5.86
N ASP A 318 5.23 -13.71 5.01
CA ASP A 318 5.00 -13.95 3.61
C ASP A 318 5.89 -15.10 3.10
N ASP A 319 5.47 -16.31 3.39
CA ASP A 319 6.20 -17.51 2.98
C ASP A 319 6.27 -17.64 1.45
N ASP A 320 5.29 -17.12 0.72
CA ASP A 320 5.31 -17.12 -0.73
C ASP A 320 6.34 -16.13 -1.29
N ALA A 321 6.49 -14.95 -0.68
CA ALA A 321 7.54 -14.01 -1.06
C ALA A 321 8.94 -14.60 -0.83
N GLU A 322 9.20 -15.23 0.32
CA GLU A 322 10.47 -15.87 0.60
C GLU A 322 10.77 -16.99 -0.40
N ARG A 323 9.76 -17.80 -0.74
CA ARG A 323 9.90 -18.84 -1.77
C ARG A 323 10.13 -18.25 -3.16
N LEU A 324 9.42 -17.20 -3.54
CA LEU A 324 9.60 -16.49 -4.81
C LEU A 324 10.99 -15.90 -4.93
N VAL A 325 11.47 -15.24 -3.87
CA VAL A 325 12.82 -14.68 -3.81
C VAL A 325 13.88 -15.78 -3.93
N LYS A 326 13.74 -16.87 -3.17
CA LYS A 326 14.64 -18.01 -3.28
C LYS A 326 14.67 -18.58 -4.69
N ASN A 327 13.53 -18.77 -5.32
CA ASN A 327 13.43 -19.27 -6.70
C ASN A 327 14.08 -18.31 -7.69
N ALA A 328 13.86 -16.99 -7.55
CA ALA A 328 14.47 -15.99 -8.42
C ALA A 328 16.00 -15.93 -8.26
N LEU A 329 16.50 -16.02 -7.02
CA LEU A 329 17.95 -16.04 -6.74
C LEU A 329 18.66 -17.31 -7.22
N THR A 330 17.94 -18.43 -7.31
CA THR A 330 18.48 -19.73 -7.77
C THR A 330 18.14 -20.03 -9.24
N ALA A 331 17.43 -19.13 -9.92
CA ALA A 331 17.09 -19.31 -11.34
C ALA A 331 18.36 -19.38 -12.19
N PRO A 332 18.42 -20.30 -13.19
CA PRO A 332 19.55 -20.36 -14.10
C PRO A 332 19.68 -19.02 -14.84
N VAL A 333 20.89 -18.52 -14.93
CA VAL A 333 21.21 -17.30 -15.67
C VAL A 333 20.94 -17.56 -17.14
N LEU A 334 19.79 -17.13 -17.63
CA LEU A 334 19.50 -17.12 -19.05
C LEU A 334 20.23 -15.93 -19.68
N PRO A 335 20.78 -16.08 -20.90
CA PRO A 335 21.37 -14.95 -21.60
C PRO A 335 20.33 -13.83 -21.68
N SER A 336 20.67 -12.68 -21.10
CA SER A 336 19.84 -11.48 -21.22
C SER A 336 19.69 -11.16 -22.72
N PRO A 337 18.47 -10.92 -23.23
CA PRO A 337 18.34 -10.36 -24.57
C PRO A 337 19.20 -9.10 -24.61
N ALA A 338 20.02 -8.97 -25.66
CA ALA A 338 21.04 -7.94 -25.77
C ALA A 338 20.52 -6.58 -25.29
N SER A 339 21.08 -6.10 -24.19
CA SER A 339 20.73 -4.82 -23.59
C SER A 339 20.99 -3.70 -24.60
N GLY A 340 20.02 -2.82 -24.82
CA GLY A 340 20.31 -1.50 -25.32
C GLY A 340 20.31 -1.28 -26.83
N VAL A 341 19.80 -2.21 -27.64
CA VAL A 341 19.74 -2.00 -29.12
C VAL A 341 18.55 -1.12 -29.55
N ALA A 342 17.58 -0.89 -28.70
CA ALA A 342 16.30 -0.32 -29.12
C ALA A 342 16.28 1.20 -29.37
N GLY A 343 17.29 1.95 -28.96
CA GLY A 343 17.29 3.42 -29.09
C GLY A 343 16.20 4.12 -28.27
N ILE A 344 15.77 3.49 -27.17
CA ILE A 344 14.80 4.04 -26.23
C ILE A 344 15.46 4.15 -24.85
N ASP A 345 15.53 5.37 -24.32
CA ASP A 345 16.14 5.67 -23.02
C ASP A 345 15.11 6.35 -22.11
N LEU A 346 14.70 5.65 -21.04
CA LEU A 346 13.66 6.15 -20.15
C LEU A 346 14.20 6.82 -18.88
N HIS A 347 15.54 7.03 -18.77
CA HIS A 347 16.16 7.57 -17.58
C HIS A 347 17.30 8.51 -17.93
N VAL A 348 17.01 9.81 -17.98
CA VAL A 348 17.95 10.85 -18.43
C VAL A 348 17.85 12.10 -17.58
N HIS A 349 19.00 12.69 -17.23
CA HIS A 349 19.15 13.92 -16.45
C HIS A 349 19.82 15.03 -17.24
N SER A 350 19.49 16.24 -16.88
CA SER A 350 20.10 17.46 -17.41
C SER A 350 20.52 18.42 -16.29
N LEU A 351 20.97 19.61 -16.65
CA LEU A 351 21.24 20.70 -15.70
C LEU A 351 20.02 21.14 -14.88
N VAL A 352 18.81 20.71 -15.24
CA VAL A 352 17.60 20.95 -14.44
C VAL A 352 17.70 20.30 -13.06
N SER A 353 18.43 19.18 -12.95
CA SER A 353 18.77 18.57 -11.65
C SER A 353 20.28 18.50 -11.43
N ASP A 354 20.93 17.39 -11.72
CA ASP A 354 22.35 17.17 -11.43
C ASP A 354 23.19 16.69 -12.62
N GLY A 355 22.62 16.76 -13.83
CA GLY A 355 23.36 16.57 -15.07
C GLY A 355 24.32 17.73 -15.36
N LEU A 356 25.20 17.54 -16.33
CA LEU A 356 26.21 18.53 -16.72
C LEU A 356 25.83 19.33 -17.97
N LEU A 357 24.81 18.92 -18.71
CA LEU A 357 24.39 19.49 -19.98
C LEU A 357 23.00 20.09 -19.89
N THR A 358 22.74 21.14 -20.67
CA THR A 358 21.39 21.67 -20.82
C THR A 358 20.46 20.64 -21.47
N PRO A 359 19.13 20.70 -21.27
CA PRO A 359 18.20 19.79 -21.92
C PRO A 359 18.37 19.75 -23.45
N THR A 360 18.60 20.89 -24.10
CA THR A 360 18.83 20.98 -25.55
C THR A 360 20.13 20.30 -25.99
N GLU A 361 21.20 20.41 -25.20
CA GLU A 361 22.46 19.69 -25.47
C GLU A 361 22.29 18.17 -25.27
N VAL A 362 21.53 17.77 -24.26
CA VAL A 362 21.19 16.34 -24.05
C VAL A 362 20.42 15.79 -25.25
N LEU A 363 19.41 16.52 -25.76
CA LEU A 363 18.66 16.12 -26.95
C LEU A 363 19.56 15.95 -28.18
N ARG A 364 20.48 16.89 -28.43
CA ARG A 364 21.43 16.77 -29.54
C ARG A 364 22.33 15.54 -29.38
N ARG A 365 22.89 15.33 -28.19
CA ARG A 365 23.72 14.17 -27.90
C ARG A 365 22.97 12.84 -28.05
N ALA A 366 21.70 12.81 -27.63
CA ALA A 366 20.85 11.65 -27.81
C ALA A 366 20.59 11.35 -29.29
N ALA A 367 20.29 12.38 -30.09
CA ALA A 367 20.12 12.26 -31.54
C ALA A 367 21.39 11.76 -32.23
N ASP A 368 22.55 12.36 -31.91
CA ASP A 368 23.86 11.95 -32.45
C ASP A 368 24.21 10.51 -32.07
N ALA A 369 23.79 10.04 -30.90
CA ALA A 369 23.96 8.67 -30.45
C ALA A 369 22.94 7.70 -31.09
N GLY A 370 21.98 8.17 -31.90
CA GLY A 370 20.97 7.35 -32.54
C GLY A 370 19.86 6.86 -31.58
N ILE A 371 19.60 7.59 -30.51
CA ILE A 371 18.39 7.44 -29.71
C ILE A 371 17.20 7.88 -30.55
N ARG A 372 16.06 7.22 -30.41
CA ARG A 372 14.80 7.55 -31.10
C ARG A 372 13.77 8.10 -30.13
N SER A 373 13.78 7.58 -28.91
CA SER A 373 12.86 8.00 -27.86
C SER A 373 13.60 8.14 -26.54
N LEU A 374 13.30 9.20 -25.78
CA LEU A 374 13.86 9.36 -24.43
C LEU A 374 12.84 10.02 -23.48
N VAL A 375 13.10 9.89 -22.18
CA VAL A 375 12.33 10.56 -21.14
C VAL A 375 13.30 11.24 -20.17
N PHE A 376 13.13 12.54 -20.00
CA PHE A 376 13.81 13.24 -18.90
C PHE A 376 13.16 12.88 -17.57
N THR A 377 13.99 12.53 -16.59
CA THR A 377 13.56 12.08 -15.26
C THR A 377 14.36 12.83 -14.18
N GLU A 378 14.28 14.13 -14.22
CA GLU A 378 15.02 15.01 -13.31
C GLU A 378 14.74 14.69 -11.83
N HIS A 379 15.73 14.83 -10.97
CA HIS A 379 15.55 14.54 -9.54
C HIS A 379 14.56 15.47 -8.88
N ASN A 380 13.45 14.89 -8.40
CA ASN A 380 12.37 15.53 -7.63
C ASN A 380 11.74 16.76 -8.30
N CYS A 381 11.96 16.97 -9.59
CA CYS A 381 11.41 18.10 -10.31
C CYS A 381 11.03 17.71 -11.74
N LEU A 382 10.15 18.49 -12.34
CA LEU A 382 9.81 18.41 -13.75
C LEU A 382 10.40 19.63 -14.46
N HIS A 383 10.81 19.50 -15.72
CA HIS A 383 11.20 20.63 -16.55
C HIS A 383 10.09 21.70 -16.56
N SER A 384 10.46 22.98 -16.49
CA SER A 384 9.48 24.09 -16.42
C SER A 384 8.57 24.19 -17.63
N SER A 385 9.09 23.83 -18.80
CA SER A 385 8.39 23.91 -20.08
C SER A 385 8.45 22.58 -20.82
N PRO A 386 7.84 21.49 -20.24
CA PRO A 386 8.04 20.14 -20.75
C PRO A 386 7.44 19.95 -22.16
N LEU A 387 6.37 20.64 -22.49
CA LEU A 387 5.76 20.60 -23.84
C LEU A 387 6.61 21.32 -24.89
N LEU A 388 7.31 22.38 -24.51
CA LEU A 388 8.25 23.08 -25.40
C LEU A 388 9.46 22.17 -25.69
N LEU A 389 10.00 21.52 -24.66
CA LEU A 389 11.10 20.58 -24.79
C LEU A 389 10.74 19.40 -25.72
N ARG A 390 9.51 18.91 -25.66
CA ARG A 390 8.99 17.88 -26.59
C ARG A 390 9.04 18.38 -28.04
N LYS A 391 8.59 19.61 -28.32
CA LYS A 391 8.67 20.22 -29.67
C LYS A 391 10.11 20.43 -30.14
N GLU A 392 11.04 20.71 -29.27
CA GLU A 392 12.46 20.78 -29.62
C GLU A 392 13.03 19.41 -29.98
N ALA A 393 12.68 18.39 -29.24
CA ALA A 393 13.07 17.01 -29.53
C ALA A 393 12.55 16.55 -30.90
N GLU A 394 11.30 16.83 -31.25
CA GLU A 394 10.69 16.52 -32.55
C GLU A 394 11.47 17.12 -33.73
N LYS A 395 12.02 18.35 -33.58
CA LYS A 395 12.88 18.97 -34.60
C LYS A 395 14.19 18.23 -34.84
N LEU A 396 14.64 17.47 -33.85
CA LEU A 396 15.85 16.63 -33.91
C LEU A 396 15.54 15.16 -34.27
N GLY A 397 14.29 14.86 -34.62
CA GLY A 397 13.85 13.50 -34.94
C GLY A 397 13.70 12.59 -33.72
N LEU A 398 13.63 13.16 -32.52
CA LEU A 398 13.46 12.43 -31.26
C LEU A 398 12.01 12.46 -30.81
N ASN A 399 11.56 11.37 -30.17
CA ASN A 399 10.26 11.28 -29.53
C ASN A 399 10.43 11.36 -27.99
N LEU A 400 9.63 12.20 -27.33
CA LEU A 400 9.47 12.20 -25.87
C LEU A 400 8.08 11.64 -25.54
N PRO A 401 7.91 10.32 -25.43
CA PRO A 401 6.60 9.69 -25.32
C PRO A 401 5.92 9.96 -23.99
N LEU A 402 6.70 10.22 -22.94
CA LEU A 402 6.26 10.40 -21.57
C LEU A 402 6.93 11.61 -20.92
N PHE A 403 6.37 12.05 -19.82
CA PHE A 403 7.00 12.93 -18.83
C PHE A 403 7.39 12.11 -17.62
N GLY A 404 8.56 12.37 -17.03
CA GLY A 404 9.10 11.60 -15.94
C GLY A 404 9.71 12.45 -14.85
N ILE A 405 9.76 11.91 -13.64
CA ILE A 405 10.48 12.46 -12.48
C ILE A 405 11.13 11.29 -11.74
N GLU A 406 12.40 11.43 -11.36
CA GLU A 406 13.05 10.53 -10.43
C GLU A 406 12.94 11.07 -9.00
N PHE A 407 12.17 10.39 -8.17
CA PHE A 407 11.98 10.79 -6.77
C PHE A 407 12.97 10.10 -5.84
N SER A 408 13.57 10.89 -4.93
CA SER A 408 14.33 10.37 -3.80
C SER A 408 13.39 9.88 -2.71
N THR A 409 13.38 8.59 -2.44
CA THR A 409 12.42 7.94 -1.57
C THR A 409 13.05 7.20 -0.41
N VAL A 410 12.25 7.00 0.63
CA VAL A 410 12.53 6.10 1.74
C VAL A 410 11.42 5.08 1.88
N TYR A 411 11.78 3.92 2.38
CA TYR A 411 10.86 2.87 2.74
C TYR A 411 11.33 2.16 4.00
N VAL A 412 10.39 1.77 4.85
CA VAL A 412 10.67 0.95 6.03
C VAL A 412 10.13 -0.45 5.76
N PRO A 413 10.98 -1.37 5.26
CA PRO A 413 10.59 -2.76 5.09
C PRO A 413 10.35 -3.42 6.44
N LYS A 414 9.54 -4.46 6.45
CA LYS A 414 9.27 -5.21 7.65
C LYS A 414 10.54 -5.92 8.15
N SER A 415 10.80 -5.84 9.44
CA SER A 415 11.94 -6.52 10.10
C SER A 415 13.34 -6.18 9.55
N ARG A 416 13.46 -5.10 8.79
CA ARG A 416 14.72 -4.63 8.19
C ARG A 416 14.91 -3.13 8.43
N PRO A 417 16.16 -2.63 8.34
CA PRO A 417 16.40 -1.21 8.51
C PRO A 417 15.68 -0.40 7.42
N ARG A 418 15.38 0.86 7.72
CA ARG A 418 14.86 1.83 6.75
C ARG A 418 15.79 1.92 5.55
N LEU A 419 15.24 1.92 4.35
CA LEU A 419 15.96 1.98 3.08
C LEU A 419 15.81 3.33 2.41
N LYS A 420 16.80 3.71 1.59
CA LYS A 420 16.76 4.84 0.66
C LYS A 420 17.00 4.33 -0.76
N PHE A 421 16.22 4.82 -1.71
CA PHE A 421 16.32 4.47 -3.13
C PHE A 421 15.56 5.50 -3.97
N HIS A 422 15.67 5.36 -5.28
CA HIS A 422 14.98 6.22 -6.22
C HIS A 422 13.83 5.48 -6.90
N VAL A 423 12.84 6.26 -7.29
CA VAL A 423 11.63 5.79 -7.97
C VAL A 423 11.32 6.71 -9.13
N LEU A 424 11.17 6.13 -10.32
CA LEU A 424 10.76 6.84 -11.52
C LEU A 424 9.23 6.86 -11.60
N VAL A 425 8.66 8.03 -11.76
CA VAL A 425 7.22 8.19 -11.96
C VAL A 425 7.00 8.73 -13.36
N TYR A 426 6.17 8.04 -14.15
CA TYR A 426 5.89 8.38 -15.54
C TYR A 426 4.44 8.73 -15.78
N ALA A 427 4.21 9.72 -16.64
CA ALA A 427 2.90 10.22 -17.04
C ALA A 427 2.83 10.53 -18.54
N GLU A 428 1.65 10.44 -19.16
CA GLU A 428 1.42 10.88 -20.55
C GLU A 428 1.28 12.40 -20.66
N ARG A 429 0.86 13.07 -19.60
CA ARG A 429 0.65 14.52 -19.54
C ARG A 429 1.36 15.12 -18.32
N PRO A 430 1.97 16.30 -18.43
CA PRO A 430 2.71 16.90 -17.32
C PRO A 430 1.83 17.24 -16.12
N GLU A 431 0.54 17.56 -16.33
CA GLU A 431 -0.41 17.89 -15.26
C GLU A 431 -0.66 16.71 -14.30
N GLN A 432 -0.50 15.48 -14.78
CA GLN A 432 -0.60 14.28 -13.93
C GLN A 432 0.49 14.23 -12.85
N LEU A 433 1.57 14.97 -13.02
CA LEU A 433 2.68 15.06 -12.07
C LEU A 433 2.52 16.24 -11.08
N ASP A 434 1.42 17.01 -11.14
CA ASP A 434 1.18 18.17 -10.27
C ASP A 434 0.83 17.78 -8.82
N PHE A 435 0.54 16.51 -8.55
CA PHE A 435 0.35 16.01 -7.18
C PHE A 435 1.52 16.30 -6.24
N ARG A 436 2.68 16.64 -6.80
CA ARG A 436 3.87 17.08 -6.04
C ARG A 436 3.58 18.28 -5.13
N SER A 437 2.64 19.14 -5.47
CA SER A 437 2.25 20.28 -4.64
C SER A 437 1.66 19.88 -3.29
N GLY A 438 1.14 18.65 -3.17
CA GLY A 438 0.66 18.04 -1.93
C GLY A 438 1.74 17.30 -1.12
N LEU A 439 2.94 17.12 -1.69
CA LEU A 439 4.08 16.51 -1.03
C LEU A 439 5.01 17.58 -0.44
N TYR A 440 5.71 17.20 0.62
CA TYR A 440 6.87 17.99 1.05
C TYR A 440 7.86 18.09 -0.10
N ASP A 441 8.30 19.32 -0.44
CA ASP A 441 9.28 19.52 -1.51
C ASP A 441 10.66 18.94 -1.10
N PRO A 442 11.11 17.82 -1.70
CA PRO A 442 12.36 17.18 -1.33
C PRO A 442 13.58 18.01 -1.74
N ASN A 443 13.43 19.00 -2.60
CA ASN A 443 14.51 19.91 -2.98
C ASN A 443 14.67 21.09 -2.01
N LEU A 444 13.64 21.42 -1.22
CA LEU A 444 13.65 22.59 -0.33
C LEU A 444 14.84 22.62 0.64
N PRO A 445 15.20 21.57 1.39
CA PRO A 445 16.37 21.61 2.27
C PRO A 445 17.68 21.80 1.50
N ARG A 446 17.85 21.13 0.37
CA ARG A 446 19.02 21.25 -0.49
C ARG A 446 19.13 22.65 -1.07
N ASN A 447 18.07 23.19 -1.63
CA ASN A 447 18.03 24.52 -2.19
C ASN A 447 18.32 25.59 -1.12
N THR A 448 17.76 25.41 0.08
CA THR A 448 18.04 26.29 1.24
C THR A 448 19.51 26.22 1.62
N HIS A 449 20.12 25.04 1.68
CA HIS A 449 21.53 24.87 1.97
C HIS A 449 22.42 25.56 0.91
N ILE A 450 22.15 25.35 -0.39
CA ILE A 450 22.92 26.01 -1.48
C ILE A 450 22.79 27.53 -1.40
N ARG A 451 21.60 28.07 -1.10
CA ARG A 451 21.40 29.52 -0.91
C ARG A 451 22.22 30.07 0.26
N ARG A 452 22.35 29.33 1.37
CA ARG A 452 23.19 29.68 2.51
C ARG A 452 24.66 29.70 2.10
N LEU A 453 25.15 28.69 1.36
CA LEU A 453 26.51 28.60 0.87
C LEU A 453 26.83 29.75 -0.09
N TYR A 454 25.92 30.06 -1.03
CA TYR A 454 26.06 31.22 -1.93
C TYR A 454 26.16 32.51 -1.14
N THR A 455 25.30 32.76 -0.16
CA THR A 455 25.32 33.96 0.67
C THR A 455 26.66 34.11 1.40
N ALA A 456 27.18 33.03 1.97
CA ALA A 456 28.49 33.03 2.64
C ALA A 456 29.64 33.30 1.66
N ALA A 457 29.67 32.63 0.51
CA ALA A 457 30.70 32.82 -0.52
C ALA A 457 30.67 34.25 -1.09
N ARG A 458 29.48 34.81 -1.30
CA ARG A 458 29.33 36.19 -1.76
C ARG A 458 29.81 37.23 -0.73
N ALA A 459 29.47 37.02 0.53
CA ALA A 459 29.93 37.88 1.63
C ALA A 459 31.47 37.87 1.78
N ALA A 460 32.12 36.76 1.46
CA ALA A 460 33.56 36.60 1.46
C ALA A 460 34.23 37.08 0.15
N GLY A 461 33.47 37.58 -0.83
CA GLY A 461 34.00 38.05 -2.13
C GLY A 461 34.38 36.92 -3.11
N ALA A 462 34.11 35.67 -2.76
CA ALA A 462 34.41 34.51 -3.60
C ALA A 462 33.41 34.31 -4.75
N VAL A 463 32.27 35.02 -4.75
CA VAL A 463 31.25 35.03 -5.81
C VAL A 463 30.77 36.47 -6.02
N THR A 464 30.79 36.95 -7.25
CA THR A 464 30.31 38.28 -7.62
C THR A 464 29.03 38.28 -8.42
N ARG A 465 28.76 37.21 -9.19
CA ARG A 465 27.56 37.07 -10.02
C ARG A 465 26.33 36.85 -9.17
N PRO A 466 25.16 37.40 -9.57
CA PRO A 466 23.88 37.07 -8.97
C PRO A 466 23.59 35.57 -9.02
N MET A 467 22.86 35.05 -8.05
CA MET A 467 22.51 33.64 -8.00
C MET A 467 21.67 33.21 -9.20
N GLU A 468 20.80 34.09 -9.63
CA GLU A 468 19.93 33.91 -10.79
C GLU A 468 20.74 33.67 -12.08
N ASP A 469 21.87 34.36 -12.24
CA ASP A 469 22.75 34.22 -13.40
C ASP A 469 23.59 32.93 -13.34
N ILE A 470 23.97 32.50 -12.15
CA ILE A 470 24.74 31.26 -11.94
C ILE A 470 23.89 30.05 -12.26
N TYR A 471 22.61 30.12 -11.94
CA TYR A 471 21.63 29.09 -12.16
C TYR A 471 20.63 29.40 -13.29
N ALA A 472 20.89 30.45 -14.11
CA ALA A 472 20.05 30.85 -15.27
C ALA A 472 20.05 29.87 -16.43
N ILE A 473 20.68 28.73 -16.27
CA ILE A 473 20.68 27.60 -17.21
C ILE A 473 19.28 26.98 -17.31
N HIS A 474 18.46 27.25 -16.35
CA HIS A 474 17.06 26.91 -16.29
C HIS A 474 16.25 28.04 -16.92
N ASP A 475 15.14 27.71 -17.58
CA ASP A 475 14.23 28.65 -18.21
C ASP A 475 14.13 29.97 -17.39
N PRO A 476 14.55 31.12 -17.91
CA PRO A 476 14.55 32.38 -17.17
C PRO A 476 13.14 32.84 -16.75
N ALA A 477 12.08 32.24 -17.31
CA ALA A 477 10.70 32.51 -16.93
C ALA A 477 10.22 31.64 -15.75
N ALA A 478 10.99 30.63 -15.32
CA ALA A 478 10.59 29.76 -14.23
C ALA A 478 11.24 30.17 -12.90
N PRO A 479 10.47 30.22 -11.80
CA PRO A 479 11.03 30.50 -10.49
C PRO A 479 12.10 29.47 -10.11
N SER A 480 13.27 29.93 -9.67
CA SER A 480 14.40 29.08 -9.23
C SER A 480 14.04 28.08 -8.11
N GLU A 481 12.87 28.22 -7.52
CA GLU A 481 12.33 27.34 -6.47
C GLU A 481 11.89 25.97 -6.98
N LYS A 482 11.64 25.83 -8.30
CA LYS A 482 11.16 24.59 -8.92
C LYS A 482 12.26 23.60 -9.32
N TYR A 483 13.52 23.96 -9.18
CA TYR A 483 14.66 23.17 -9.62
C TYR A 483 15.50 22.64 -8.44
N MET A 484 16.27 21.61 -8.69
CA MET A 484 17.27 21.15 -7.74
C MET A 484 18.56 21.93 -7.91
N LEU A 485 18.88 22.79 -6.97
CA LEU A 485 20.16 23.48 -6.93
C LEU A 485 21.28 22.51 -6.53
N THR A 486 22.37 22.49 -7.31
CA THR A 486 23.53 21.67 -7.03
C THR A 486 24.78 22.53 -6.72
N ARG A 487 25.78 21.92 -6.11
CA ARG A 487 27.02 22.62 -5.78
C ARG A 487 27.89 22.92 -7.01
N ALA A 488 27.69 22.21 -8.12
CA ALA A 488 28.60 22.29 -9.26
C ALA A 488 28.67 23.68 -9.94
N PRO A 489 27.54 24.35 -10.26
CA PRO A 489 27.59 25.70 -10.82
C PRO A 489 28.27 26.70 -9.88
N LEU A 490 27.96 26.62 -8.59
CA LEU A 490 28.56 27.51 -7.59
C LEU A 490 30.06 27.22 -7.40
N ALA A 491 30.49 25.97 -7.45
CA ALA A 491 31.90 25.59 -7.39
C ALA A 491 32.71 26.19 -8.56
N ARG A 492 32.15 26.17 -9.77
CA ARG A 492 32.78 26.78 -10.96
C ARG A 492 32.98 28.28 -10.81
N GLU A 493 31.97 28.97 -10.30
CA GLU A 493 32.10 30.43 -10.05
C GLU A 493 33.16 30.73 -9.01
N ILE A 494 33.20 30.01 -7.90
CA ILE A 494 34.19 30.17 -6.84
C ILE A 494 35.59 29.82 -7.37
N ALA A 495 35.76 28.73 -8.09
CA ALA A 495 37.01 28.31 -8.68
C ALA A 495 37.58 29.40 -9.63
N ALA A 496 36.72 29.96 -10.50
CA ALA A 496 37.11 31.04 -11.41
C ALA A 496 37.51 32.33 -10.67
N ALA A 497 36.78 32.70 -9.60
CA ALA A 497 37.05 33.91 -8.83
C ALA A 497 38.28 33.77 -7.93
N CYS A 498 38.53 32.60 -7.35
CA CYS A 498 39.62 32.33 -6.41
C CYS A 498 40.89 31.77 -7.07
N GLY A 499 40.84 31.40 -8.36
CA GLY A 499 41.98 30.80 -9.07
C GLY A 499 42.34 29.38 -8.59
N CYS A 500 41.37 28.62 -8.11
CA CYS A 500 41.55 27.25 -7.62
C CYS A 500 40.79 26.25 -8.52
N SER A 501 40.95 24.96 -8.27
CA SER A 501 40.16 23.92 -8.94
C SER A 501 38.70 23.87 -8.42
N GLU A 502 37.76 23.32 -9.20
CA GLU A 502 36.37 23.09 -8.74
C GLU A 502 36.31 22.14 -7.52
N GLU A 503 37.27 21.22 -7.41
CA GLU A 503 37.33 20.26 -6.31
C GLU A 503 37.73 20.98 -5.01
N GLU A 504 38.78 21.81 -5.05
CA GLU A 504 39.18 22.66 -3.93
C GLU A 504 38.06 23.64 -3.52
N ALA A 505 37.39 24.25 -4.50
CA ALA A 505 36.23 25.11 -4.23
C ALA A 505 35.10 24.36 -3.51
N ARG A 506 34.83 23.11 -3.88
CA ARG A 506 33.83 22.27 -3.19
C ARG A 506 34.23 21.90 -1.77
N GLU A 507 35.48 21.55 -1.56
CA GLU A 507 35.98 21.16 -0.23
C GLU A 507 36.00 22.33 0.74
N ILE A 508 36.48 23.47 0.30
CA ILE A 508 36.71 24.64 1.18
C ILE A 508 35.42 25.44 1.41
N TRP A 509 34.64 25.68 0.35
CA TRP A 509 33.48 26.60 0.39
C TRP A 509 32.13 25.94 0.44
N LEU A 510 32.01 24.72 -0.05
CA LEU A 510 30.73 24.10 -0.32
C LEU A 510 30.59 22.76 0.40
N PRO A 511 30.56 22.74 1.74
CA PRO A 511 30.34 21.50 2.49
C PRO A 511 29.05 20.84 2.07
N GLN A 512 28.96 19.52 2.25
CA GLN A 512 27.76 18.75 2.00
C GLN A 512 26.65 19.20 2.95
N ILE A 513 25.40 19.12 2.48
CA ILE A 513 24.24 19.27 3.35
C ILE A 513 24.33 18.22 4.48
N PRO A 514 24.13 18.61 5.76
CA PRO A 514 24.12 17.66 6.86
C PRO A 514 23.12 16.54 6.63
N ASP A 515 23.48 15.32 6.98
CA ASP A 515 22.64 14.13 6.75
C ASP A 515 21.24 14.26 7.35
N GLU A 516 21.11 14.87 8.53
CA GLU A 516 19.79 15.09 9.16
C GLU A 516 18.87 15.98 8.31
N GLU A 517 19.39 17.01 7.66
CA GLU A 517 18.62 17.87 6.77
C GLU A 517 18.34 17.17 5.44
N ARG A 518 19.33 16.46 4.90
CA ARG A 518 19.24 15.71 3.65
C ARG A 518 18.16 14.62 3.73
N TYR A 519 18.11 13.88 4.84
CA TYR A 519 17.18 12.74 4.99
C TYR A 519 15.75 13.16 5.34
N ARG A 520 15.52 14.37 5.81
CA ARG A 520 14.17 14.93 5.96
C ARG A 520 13.47 15.17 4.62
N SER A 521 14.21 15.22 3.53
CA SER A 521 13.70 15.52 2.19
C SER A 521 13.25 14.29 1.39
N TYR A 522 13.40 13.08 1.94
CA TYR A 522 12.98 11.88 1.22
C TYR A 522 11.51 11.58 1.43
N ILE A 523 10.82 11.25 0.33
CA ILE A 523 9.38 10.94 0.33
C ILE A 523 9.18 9.50 0.76
N ASP A 524 8.15 9.21 1.57
CA ASP A 524 7.75 7.82 1.84
C ASP A 524 7.27 7.18 0.54
N CYS A 525 7.88 6.06 0.16
CA CYS A 525 7.61 5.38 -1.10
C CYS A 525 6.15 4.91 -1.23
N ARG A 526 5.50 4.55 -0.13
CA ARG A 526 4.09 4.12 -0.11
C ARG A 526 3.16 5.28 -0.48
N GLU A 527 3.42 6.44 0.13
CA GLU A 527 2.65 7.65 -0.16
C GLU A 527 2.86 8.11 -1.60
N LEU A 528 4.11 8.03 -2.11
CA LEU A 528 4.40 8.33 -3.51
C LEU A 528 3.64 7.40 -4.47
N ILE A 529 3.66 6.09 -4.23
CA ILE A 529 2.94 5.12 -5.06
C ILE A 529 1.43 5.43 -5.06
N ARG A 530 0.85 5.69 -3.89
CA ARG A 530 -0.57 6.02 -3.77
C ARG A 530 -0.94 7.27 -4.58
N LEU A 531 -0.23 8.38 -4.37
CA LEU A 531 -0.50 9.64 -5.04
C LEU A 531 -0.26 9.56 -6.56
N ALA A 532 0.82 8.90 -6.99
CA ALA A 532 1.09 8.69 -8.40
C ALA A 532 -0.07 7.93 -9.09
N HIS A 533 -0.56 6.86 -8.47
CA HIS A 533 -1.67 6.08 -9.00
C HIS A 533 -2.98 6.88 -9.03
N GLU A 534 -3.27 7.64 -7.99
CA GLU A 534 -4.43 8.56 -7.96
C GLU A 534 -4.38 9.62 -9.05
N ASN A 535 -3.21 9.90 -9.60
CA ASN A 535 -3.05 10.84 -10.70
C ASN A 535 -2.82 10.16 -12.07
N GLY A 536 -3.02 8.85 -12.14
CA GLY A 536 -2.95 8.09 -13.39
C GLY A 536 -1.52 7.93 -13.90
N CYS A 537 -0.51 7.92 -13.00
CA CYS A 537 0.90 7.70 -13.32
C CYS A 537 1.29 6.24 -13.11
N ALA A 538 2.40 5.82 -13.70
CA ALA A 538 3.07 4.55 -13.41
C ALA A 538 4.34 4.78 -12.59
N VAL A 539 4.67 3.80 -11.73
CA VAL A 539 5.75 3.88 -10.74
C VAL A 539 6.74 2.74 -10.95
N ILE A 540 8.00 3.07 -11.21
CA ILE A 540 9.07 2.13 -11.53
C ILE A 540 10.22 2.28 -10.53
N LEU A 541 10.72 1.21 -9.96
CA LEU A 541 11.90 1.23 -9.11
C LEU A 541 13.14 1.49 -9.95
N ALA A 542 13.84 2.59 -9.71
CA ALA A 542 15.06 2.97 -10.40
C ALA A 542 16.26 2.12 -9.94
N HIS A 543 17.14 1.76 -10.88
CA HIS A 543 18.43 1.09 -10.62
C HIS A 543 18.51 0.29 -9.31
N PRO A 544 17.80 -0.86 -9.18
CA PRO A 544 17.67 -1.62 -7.93
C PRO A 544 19.00 -1.91 -7.23
N GLY A 545 20.08 -2.09 -7.96
CA GLY A 545 21.41 -2.31 -7.41
C GLY A 545 21.98 -1.14 -6.58
N TRP A 546 21.27 0.00 -6.54
CA TRP A 546 21.68 1.17 -5.74
C TRP A 546 20.93 1.29 -4.40
N ILE A 547 20.03 0.36 -4.06
CA ILE A 547 19.29 0.42 -2.79
C ILE A 547 20.26 0.33 -1.60
N ARG A 548 20.14 1.26 -0.66
CA ARG A 548 21.01 1.36 0.51
C ARG A 548 20.23 1.47 1.82
N ALA A 549 20.85 1.05 2.90
CA ALA A 549 20.36 1.33 4.24
C ALA A 549 20.33 2.84 4.49
N TYR A 550 19.25 3.31 5.12
CA TYR A 550 19.09 4.73 5.49
C TYR A 550 20.15 5.12 6.53
N LYS A 551 20.83 6.25 6.33
CA LYS A 551 21.97 6.71 7.14
C LYS A 551 23.24 5.83 7.06
N ALA A 552 23.27 4.82 6.21
CA ALA A 552 24.47 4.04 5.91
C ALA A 552 24.80 4.12 4.41
N GLU A 553 26.08 4.02 4.08
CA GLU A 553 26.53 3.94 2.69
C GLU A 553 26.53 2.49 2.17
N GLU A 554 26.14 1.56 3.02
CA GLU A 554 26.11 0.12 2.70
C GLU A 554 24.93 -0.23 1.80
N PHE A 555 25.22 -1.01 0.77
CA PHE A 555 24.20 -1.61 -0.08
C PHE A 555 23.49 -2.73 0.67
N VAL A 556 22.24 -2.96 0.35
CA VAL A 556 21.51 -4.12 0.85
C VAL A 556 21.98 -5.37 0.13
N ASP A 557 21.95 -6.53 0.81
CA ASP A 557 22.22 -7.81 0.17
C ASP A 557 21.11 -8.19 -0.85
N GLU A 558 21.41 -9.14 -1.72
CA GLU A 558 20.47 -9.55 -2.78
C GLU A 558 19.13 -10.06 -2.22
N THR A 559 19.14 -10.79 -1.12
CA THR A 559 17.90 -11.31 -0.51
C THR A 559 17.04 -10.16 0.00
N ALA A 560 17.64 -9.20 0.72
CA ALA A 560 16.94 -8.01 1.19
C ALA A 560 16.43 -7.13 0.04
N LEU A 561 17.19 -7.01 -1.04
CA LEU A 561 16.78 -6.31 -2.26
C LEU A 561 15.53 -6.97 -2.86
N PHE A 562 15.56 -8.27 -3.10
CA PHE A 562 14.46 -9.01 -3.75
C PHE A 562 13.21 -9.06 -2.90
N LEU A 563 13.34 -9.21 -1.59
CA LEU A 563 12.22 -9.09 -0.65
C LEU A 563 11.62 -7.68 -0.70
N THR A 564 12.46 -6.64 -0.77
CA THR A 564 11.99 -5.25 -0.89
C THR A 564 11.20 -5.04 -2.18
N ILE A 565 11.69 -5.53 -3.32
CA ILE A 565 10.97 -5.46 -4.60
C ILE A 565 9.62 -6.17 -4.50
N THR A 566 9.58 -7.35 -3.88
CA THR A 566 8.34 -8.12 -3.69
C THR A 566 7.33 -7.36 -2.81
N GLU A 567 7.81 -6.71 -1.74
CA GLU A 567 6.98 -5.85 -0.90
C GLU A 567 6.44 -4.64 -1.67
N LEU A 568 7.30 -3.94 -2.43
CA LEU A 568 6.90 -2.79 -3.23
C LEU A 568 5.92 -3.16 -4.35
N ALA A 569 6.08 -4.34 -4.98
CA ALA A 569 5.12 -4.85 -5.95
C ALA A 569 3.72 -5.02 -5.35
N ARG A 570 3.62 -5.50 -4.12
CA ARG A 570 2.35 -5.59 -3.38
C ARG A 570 1.75 -4.23 -3.05
N LEU A 571 2.62 -3.24 -2.79
CA LEU A 571 2.19 -1.84 -2.59
C LEU A 571 1.72 -1.17 -3.89
N GLY A 572 1.92 -1.84 -5.03
CA GLY A 572 1.49 -1.37 -6.33
C GLY A 572 2.61 -0.86 -7.24
N LEU A 573 3.87 -1.14 -6.93
CA LEU A 573 4.96 -0.85 -7.86
C LEU A 573 4.64 -1.47 -9.24
N ASP A 574 4.70 -0.68 -10.30
CA ASP A 574 4.33 -1.12 -11.65
C ASP A 574 5.46 -1.83 -12.39
N GLY A 575 6.71 -1.54 -12.03
CA GLY A 575 7.85 -2.13 -12.72
C GLY A 575 9.19 -1.85 -12.04
N ILE A 576 10.24 -2.37 -12.66
CA ILE A 576 11.64 -2.21 -12.21
C ILE A 576 12.56 -1.90 -13.39
N GLU A 577 13.56 -1.07 -13.14
CA GLU A 577 14.61 -0.76 -14.09
C GLU A 577 15.70 -1.85 -14.04
N VAL A 578 15.61 -2.83 -14.95
CA VAL A 578 16.54 -3.95 -15.02
C VAL A 578 17.80 -3.57 -15.79
N TYR A 579 17.62 -2.91 -16.93
CA TYR A 579 18.73 -2.53 -17.81
C TYR A 579 19.32 -1.19 -17.37
N HIS A 580 20.24 -1.29 -16.44
CA HIS A 580 20.96 -0.15 -15.88
C HIS A 580 22.42 -0.54 -15.63
N ARG A 581 23.37 0.40 -15.75
CA ARG A 581 24.82 0.16 -15.59
C ARG A 581 25.23 -0.37 -14.21
N LEU A 582 24.44 -0.12 -13.17
CA LEU A 582 24.70 -0.60 -11.80
C LEU A 582 24.22 -2.05 -11.57
N ASN A 583 23.48 -2.64 -12.49
CA ASN A 583 23.05 -4.01 -12.41
C ASN A 583 23.99 -4.91 -13.23
N SER A 584 24.70 -5.83 -12.59
CA SER A 584 25.52 -6.84 -13.28
C SER A 584 24.63 -7.75 -14.16
N GLU A 585 25.22 -8.50 -15.08
CA GLU A 585 24.46 -9.44 -15.93
C GLU A 585 23.74 -10.50 -15.09
N ASP A 586 24.37 -11.02 -14.05
CA ASP A 586 23.78 -11.95 -13.09
C ASP A 586 22.56 -11.30 -12.38
N MET A 587 22.73 -10.08 -11.88
CA MET A 587 21.65 -9.32 -11.26
C MET A 587 20.50 -9.08 -12.23
N ARG A 588 20.77 -8.70 -13.49
CA ARG A 588 19.75 -8.51 -14.53
C ARG A 588 18.95 -9.79 -14.77
N ALA A 589 19.61 -10.93 -14.87
CA ALA A 589 18.95 -12.22 -15.08
C ALA A 589 18.00 -12.57 -13.92
N LYS A 590 18.46 -12.39 -12.69
CA LYS A 590 17.66 -12.59 -11.48
C LYS A 590 16.47 -11.61 -11.39
N LEU A 591 16.70 -10.32 -11.67
CA LEU A 591 15.64 -9.30 -11.71
C LEU A 591 14.59 -9.58 -12.78
N LEU A 592 15.00 -10.07 -13.97
CA LEU A 592 14.08 -10.50 -15.03
C LEU A 592 13.21 -11.68 -14.58
N SER A 593 13.79 -12.65 -13.88
CA SER A 593 13.04 -13.78 -13.31
C SER A 593 12.00 -13.30 -12.30
N LEU A 594 12.39 -12.42 -11.39
CA LEU A 594 11.48 -11.83 -10.39
C LEU A 594 10.38 -10.98 -11.05
N ALA A 595 10.74 -10.14 -12.03
CA ALA A 595 9.79 -9.30 -12.74
C ALA A 595 8.71 -10.11 -13.46
N ARG A 596 9.08 -11.24 -14.11
CA ARG A 596 8.12 -12.15 -14.74
C ARG A 596 7.14 -12.74 -13.72
N THR A 597 7.66 -13.18 -12.58
CA THR A 597 6.84 -13.81 -11.53
C THR A 597 5.87 -12.80 -10.88
N LEU A 598 6.30 -11.56 -10.71
CA LEU A 598 5.50 -10.48 -10.11
C LEU A 598 4.72 -9.66 -11.14
N GLU A 599 4.77 -10.03 -12.43
CA GLU A 599 4.13 -9.31 -13.55
C GLU A 599 4.52 -7.83 -13.65
N LEU A 600 5.77 -7.52 -13.25
CA LEU A 600 6.31 -6.17 -13.31
C LEU A 600 6.75 -5.80 -14.73
N ILE A 601 6.60 -4.52 -15.07
CA ILE A 601 7.14 -3.94 -16.29
C ILE A 601 8.66 -3.84 -16.14
N VAL A 602 9.37 -4.21 -17.20
CA VAL A 602 10.83 -4.11 -17.25
C VAL A 602 11.22 -2.86 -18.04
N THR A 603 11.98 -1.98 -17.41
CA THR A 603 12.51 -0.78 -18.08
C THR A 603 14.03 -0.77 -18.10
N GLY A 604 14.59 0.22 -18.76
CA GLY A 604 16.01 0.50 -18.78
C GLY A 604 16.28 1.93 -19.22
N GLY A 605 17.42 2.45 -18.78
CA GLY A 605 17.90 3.76 -19.14
C GLY A 605 19.39 3.90 -18.86
N SER A 606 20.00 4.94 -19.45
CA SER A 606 21.42 5.18 -19.30
C SER A 606 21.78 5.88 -17.99
N ASP A 607 20.79 6.49 -17.35
CA ASP A 607 20.99 7.41 -16.24
C ASP A 607 22.00 8.50 -16.64
N PHE A 608 21.75 9.06 -17.83
CA PHE A 608 22.67 9.99 -18.48
C PHE A 608 22.75 11.30 -17.71
N HIS A 609 23.98 11.70 -17.35
CA HIS A 609 24.27 12.94 -16.64
C HIS A 609 25.29 13.82 -17.37
N GLY A 610 25.65 13.47 -18.62
CA GLY A 610 26.73 14.12 -19.34
C GLY A 610 28.15 13.78 -18.85
N LYS A 611 28.27 12.81 -17.93
CA LYS A 611 29.54 12.31 -17.39
C LYS A 611 30.11 11.18 -18.30
N PRO A 612 31.47 10.99 -18.35
CA PRO A 612 32.08 10.01 -19.24
C PRO A 612 31.61 8.56 -19.06
N ARG A 613 31.10 8.19 -17.89
CA ARG A 613 30.65 6.83 -17.57
C ARG A 613 29.14 6.61 -17.81
N CYS A 614 28.41 7.62 -18.24
CA CYS A 614 26.99 7.54 -18.53
C CYS A 614 26.81 7.76 -20.04
N VAL A 615 26.71 6.68 -20.81
CA VAL A 615 26.69 6.72 -22.27
C VAL A 615 25.34 6.23 -22.78
N PHE A 616 24.75 6.95 -23.74
CA PHE A 616 23.55 6.50 -24.45
C PHE A 616 23.77 5.16 -25.14
N ARG A 617 22.72 4.36 -25.25
CA ARG A 617 22.67 3.03 -25.89
C ARG A 617 23.37 1.88 -25.17
N GLU A 618 24.05 2.09 -24.06
CA GLU A 618 24.53 0.96 -23.25
C GLU A 618 23.39 0.24 -22.50
N ASN A 619 22.38 0.99 -22.14
CA ASN A 619 21.19 0.50 -21.46
C ASN A 619 19.95 1.19 -22.05
N GLY A 620 18.85 0.48 -22.09
CA GLY A 620 17.60 1.02 -22.64
C GLY A 620 16.46 0.02 -22.51
N THR A 621 15.30 0.39 -23.01
CA THR A 621 14.11 -0.47 -22.99
C THR A 621 13.68 -0.86 -24.41
N THR A 622 12.81 -1.85 -24.55
CA THR A 622 12.23 -2.27 -25.82
C THR A 622 10.93 -1.52 -26.12
N GLU A 623 10.53 -1.47 -27.40
CA GLU A 623 9.23 -0.93 -27.81
C GLU A 623 8.08 -1.63 -27.05
N GLU A 624 8.12 -2.96 -26.95
CA GLU A 624 7.11 -3.74 -26.22
C GLU A 624 6.97 -3.29 -24.76
N GLN A 625 8.08 -3.05 -24.05
CA GLN A 625 8.03 -2.61 -22.66
C GLN A 625 7.56 -1.17 -22.53
N LEU A 626 7.92 -0.31 -23.48
CA LEU A 626 7.38 1.05 -23.55
C LEU A 626 5.86 1.03 -23.77
N GLU A 627 5.36 0.20 -24.68
CA GLU A 627 3.91 0.05 -24.89
C GLU A 627 3.19 -0.49 -23.64
N ARG A 628 3.78 -1.46 -22.95
CA ARG A 628 3.25 -1.95 -21.66
C ARG A 628 3.18 -0.84 -20.61
N LEU A 629 4.19 0.02 -20.54
CA LEU A 629 4.22 1.17 -19.64
C LEU A 629 3.12 2.18 -19.98
N LEU A 630 2.97 2.52 -21.26
CA LEU A 630 1.90 3.39 -21.76
C LEU A 630 0.51 2.80 -21.47
N ALA A 631 0.31 1.51 -21.73
CA ALA A 631 -0.94 0.82 -21.42
C ALA A 631 -1.28 0.86 -19.93
N ARG A 632 -0.28 0.72 -19.05
CA ARG A 632 -0.46 0.80 -17.61
C ARG A 632 -0.90 2.20 -17.16
N ILE A 633 -0.30 3.25 -17.69
CA ILE A 633 -0.67 4.64 -17.42
C ILE A 633 -2.11 4.92 -17.87
N ARG A 634 -2.48 4.49 -19.09
CA ARG A 634 -3.85 4.66 -19.63
C ARG A 634 -4.89 3.92 -18.81
N TYR A 635 -4.60 2.69 -18.41
CA TYR A 635 -5.49 1.91 -17.53
C TYR A 635 -5.77 2.65 -16.22
N ARG A 636 -4.73 3.22 -15.58
CA ARG A 636 -4.90 4.00 -14.34
C ARG A 636 -5.65 5.31 -14.57
N GLY A 637 -5.43 5.96 -15.71
CA GLY A 637 -6.15 7.18 -16.10
C GLY A 637 -7.63 6.96 -16.42
N ALA A 638 -8.02 5.77 -16.91
CA ALA A 638 -9.39 5.40 -17.22
C ALA A 638 -10.20 4.92 -16.00
N SER A 639 -9.53 4.65 -14.88
CA SER A 639 -10.16 4.16 -13.64
C SER A 639 -10.68 5.31 -12.74
N LYS A 640 -10.65 6.53 -13.26
CA LYS A 640 -11.25 7.75 -12.67
C LYS A 640 -12.64 8.00 -13.30
#